data_7ee41df84b3e916c7eb398f7ee4dd5fa
#
_entry.id   7ee41df84b3e916c7eb398f7ee4dd5fa
#
_cell.length_a   1.000
_cell.length_b   1.000
_cell.length_c   1.000
_cell.angle_alpha   90.00
_cell.angle_beta   90.00
_cell.angle_gamma   90.00
#
_symmetry.space_group_name_H-M   'P 1'
#
loop_
_entity.id
_entity.type
_entity.pdbx_description
1 polymer ?
#
loop_
_entity_poly.entity_id
_entity_poly.type
_entity_poly.pdbx_seq_one_letter_code
_entity_poly.pdbx_strand_id
1 'polypeptide(L)'
;MNKHYILLYFLCFFTVTNSFAIEGISILASRTLLENEVAQKSIDDCLILLKKACQCEVEINDRSKEVLLILPNIDHSTTPKSSFGKDLPYPYLDYPPHHYTWTSKRVNQQIQLELQSPTAQGISFGLYGLLQEQLWFAFHHPKQMVIPNLQFWPLTEDFTWKAQPRFDKKGFHLHTMHPLELTEPLLNPACPNGIQQVKEYIDWLARNQQNYFEFNLLETDDLEAWVNYIKPAMDYAKSRGILIGVDISMHMTQQKAFMLYKGFPASLKSAKQQIKENLSTLFTISWDVIAMESSTTEFTQANPQKIQELQLYVTDLVVNTHQAKLAGRAHVVKPEKLRSKPKETAALNPEEAALDANRAVFIHTVMFYGLKDKKAPVYENENLLHMLDLLKTAQQKRETWYYPESAYWITFDNSVPMLLTPYLQTRLDDILLMDSLGVQGHLTFSSGWEWGYWLVDWSIARWSWEHEFNGKIIKPRATQFLADIFHNPVIVDYINQLADLQQEYIKDKELIRYMAAQSAADEMPPPLDLEFQPRPEKRYSWLRHKANMDDLRILQKSVIEPLMKFSNLSTEILDAMKTEEYTFSKEQTAILLELHQALMITSLRAKHKAQTLAFLAAKRQSELDKKAPNNAEELLKEAQRTRVAALELVKAQEKNYRYPLAYIARPIEGGGQTSYDFGYLYPVSNLHFWHREEEQIVQDKYGPFFMSIWDLPRILGVVD
;
A
#
# COMPACT_ATOMS: atom_id res chain seq x y z
N MET A 1 -33.59 2.97 5.28
CA MET A 1 -33.53 4.44 5.34
C MET A 1 -33.07 4.96 3.99
N ASN A 2 -33.91 5.83 3.41
CA ASN A 2 -33.72 6.64 2.20
C ASN A 2 -33.01 6.09 0.95
N LYS A 3 -33.79 5.38 0.11
CA LYS A 3 -33.48 5.01 -1.26
C LYS A 3 -33.37 6.18 -2.26
N HIS A 4 -33.41 7.43 -1.83
CA HIS A 4 -33.57 8.59 -2.72
C HIS A 4 -32.29 9.40 -2.98
N TYR A 5 -31.16 9.11 -2.33
CA TYR A 5 -29.92 9.88 -2.51
C TYR A 5 -28.95 9.31 -3.55
N ILE A 6 -29.11 8.06 -3.96
CA ILE A 6 -28.21 7.41 -4.94
C ILE A 6 -28.58 7.81 -6.39
N LEU A 7 -29.83 8.14 -6.63
CA LEU A 7 -30.30 8.50 -7.98
C LEU A 7 -29.88 9.90 -8.44
N LEU A 8 -29.53 10.80 -7.53
CA LEU A 8 -29.22 12.20 -7.88
C LEU A 8 -27.78 12.41 -8.42
N TYR A 9 -26.85 11.50 -8.16
CA TYR A 9 -25.47 11.64 -8.66
C TYR A 9 -25.25 11.05 -10.04
N PHE A 10 -26.06 10.03 -10.42
CA PHE A 10 -26.03 9.48 -11.78
C PHE A 10 -26.86 10.30 -12.78
N LEU A 11 -27.85 11.06 -12.31
CA LEU A 11 -28.70 11.91 -13.18
C LEU A 11 -28.04 13.22 -13.64
N CYS A 12 -26.93 13.63 -13.02
CA CYS A 12 -26.17 14.80 -13.48
C CYS A 12 -25.24 14.52 -14.65
N PHE A 13 -25.02 13.25 -15.04
CA PHE A 13 -24.12 12.90 -16.16
C PHE A 13 -24.84 12.47 -17.44
N PHE A 14 -26.16 12.34 -17.44
CA PHE A 14 -26.95 12.06 -18.66
C PHE A 14 -27.87 13.23 -19.06
N THR A 15 -27.37 14.45 -18.99
CA THR A 15 -27.89 15.44 -19.94
C THR A 15 -27.33 15.02 -21.31
N VAL A 16 -28.21 14.65 -22.24
CA VAL A 16 -27.89 14.45 -23.65
C VAL A 16 -27.30 15.76 -24.16
N THR A 17 -26.04 15.99 -23.93
CA THR A 17 -25.25 17.00 -24.61
C THR A 17 -25.03 16.48 -26.04
N ASN A 18 -25.01 17.32 -27.03
CA ASN A 18 -24.68 17.00 -28.41
C ASN A 18 -23.31 16.34 -28.48
N SER A 19 -23.24 15.03 -28.19
CA SER A 19 -22.04 14.23 -28.39
C SER A 19 -21.82 14.06 -29.86
N PHE A 20 -20.69 14.53 -30.37
CA PHE A 20 -20.31 14.32 -31.75
C PHE A 20 -19.25 13.21 -31.86
N ALA A 21 -19.27 12.47 -32.95
CA ALA A 21 -18.26 11.46 -33.24
C ALA A 21 -16.89 12.12 -33.34
N ILE A 22 -15.88 11.50 -32.70
CA ILE A 22 -14.50 12.01 -32.71
C ILE A 22 -13.83 11.52 -34.01
N GLU A 23 -13.46 12.43 -34.89
CA GLU A 23 -12.65 12.10 -36.07
C GLU A 23 -11.15 12.32 -35.81
N GLY A 24 -10.80 13.26 -34.92
CA GLY A 24 -9.40 13.50 -34.57
C GLY A 24 -9.17 14.32 -33.31
N ILE A 25 -8.06 14.01 -32.62
CA ILE A 25 -7.56 14.73 -31.47
C ILE A 25 -6.15 15.23 -31.74
N SER A 26 -5.81 16.44 -31.31
CA SER A 26 -4.44 16.93 -31.37
C SER A 26 -3.96 17.46 -30.01
N ILE A 27 -2.72 17.13 -29.66
CA ILE A 27 -2.01 17.74 -28.54
C ILE A 27 -1.13 18.87 -29.07
N LEU A 28 -1.46 20.10 -28.71
CA LEU A 28 -0.69 21.27 -29.11
C LEU A 28 0.36 21.58 -28.05
N ALA A 29 1.63 21.36 -28.37
CA ALA A 29 2.75 21.55 -27.50
C ALA A 29 3.84 22.41 -28.19
N SER A 30 4.47 23.31 -27.42
CA SER A 30 5.61 24.06 -27.88
C SER A 30 6.84 23.18 -28.12
N ARG A 31 7.76 23.62 -28.96
CA ARG A 31 9.04 22.94 -29.19
C ARG A 31 9.81 22.76 -27.87
N THR A 32 9.87 23.80 -27.07
CA THR A 32 10.54 23.78 -25.73
C THR A 32 9.95 22.72 -24.81
N LEU A 33 8.63 22.54 -24.82
CA LEU A 33 7.97 21.52 -24.02
C LEU A 33 8.29 20.11 -24.54
N LEU A 34 8.34 19.90 -25.84
CA LEU A 34 8.71 18.63 -26.47
C LEU A 34 10.18 18.27 -26.29
N GLU A 35 11.07 19.25 -26.00
CA GLU A 35 12.47 19.04 -25.64
C GLU A 35 12.64 18.69 -24.14
N ASN A 36 11.61 18.88 -23.30
CA ASN A 36 11.64 18.49 -21.90
C ASN A 36 11.26 17.02 -21.75
N GLU A 37 12.18 16.21 -21.23
CA GLU A 37 12.04 14.75 -21.17
C GLU A 37 10.79 14.28 -20.41
N VAL A 38 10.45 14.91 -19.26
CA VAL A 38 9.28 14.55 -18.45
C VAL A 38 7.97 14.83 -19.22
N ALA A 39 7.87 16.00 -19.83
CA ALA A 39 6.70 16.36 -20.59
C ALA A 39 6.56 15.52 -21.87
N GLN A 40 7.67 15.33 -22.61
CA GLN A 40 7.68 14.54 -23.85
C GLN A 40 7.19 13.12 -23.61
N LYS A 41 7.75 12.41 -22.62
CA LYS A 41 7.33 11.03 -22.31
C LYS A 41 5.85 10.93 -21.96
N SER A 42 5.31 11.93 -21.27
CA SER A 42 3.89 11.94 -20.91
C SER A 42 3.00 12.27 -22.11
N ILE A 43 3.44 13.15 -22.99
CA ILE A 43 2.74 13.46 -24.27
C ILE A 43 2.71 12.22 -25.15
N ASP A 44 3.84 11.55 -25.34
CA ASP A 44 3.94 10.35 -26.18
C ASP A 44 3.06 9.21 -25.64
N ASP A 45 3.07 8.98 -24.31
CA ASP A 45 2.20 7.98 -23.66
C ASP A 45 0.71 8.35 -23.83
N CYS A 46 0.36 9.62 -23.64
CA CYS A 46 -1.00 10.12 -23.80
C CYS A 46 -1.51 9.95 -25.25
N LEU A 47 -0.68 10.22 -26.25
CA LEU A 47 -1.01 9.98 -27.67
C LEU A 47 -1.33 8.50 -27.93
N ILE A 48 -0.50 7.60 -27.41
CA ILE A 48 -0.70 6.15 -27.55
C ILE A 48 -2.02 5.72 -26.88
N LEU A 49 -2.30 6.21 -25.69
CA LEU A 49 -3.49 5.87 -24.91
C LEU A 49 -4.76 6.41 -25.58
N LEU A 50 -4.77 7.67 -26.00
CA LEU A 50 -5.90 8.28 -26.69
C LEU A 50 -6.19 7.57 -28.03
N LYS A 51 -5.15 7.24 -28.80
CA LYS A 51 -5.29 6.49 -30.05
C LYS A 51 -5.93 5.12 -29.86
N LYS A 52 -5.60 4.44 -28.76
CA LYS A 52 -6.24 3.16 -28.39
C LYS A 52 -7.70 3.33 -27.98
N ALA A 53 -8.03 4.45 -27.33
CA ALA A 53 -9.36 4.68 -26.78
C ALA A 53 -10.37 5.16 -27.85
N CYS A 54 -10.00 6.10 -28.71
CA CYS A 54 -10.94 6.71 -29.66
C CYS A 54 -11.02 6.01 -31.01
N GLN A 55 -10.02 5.21 -31.39
CA GLN A 55 -9.89 4.63 -32.71
C GLN A 55 -9.90 5.72 -33.84
N CYS A 56 -9.45 6.91 -33.50
CA CYS A 56 -9.41 8.09 -34.34
C CYS A 56 -7.96 8.54 -34.60
N GLU A 57 -7.77 9.57 -35.43
CA GLU A 57 -6.44 10.16 -35.62
C GLU A 57 -6.04 10.97 -34.41
N VAL A 58 -4.85 10.68 -33.84
CA VAL A 58 -4.28 11.43 -32.71
C VAL A 58 -2.89 11.91 -33.08
N GLU A 59 -2.69 13.22 -33.11
CA GLU A 59 -1.48 13.84 -33.64
C GLU A 59 -0.92 14.94 -32.71
N ILE A 60 0.28 15.41 -33.03
CA ILE A 60 0.90 16.56 -32.37
C ILE A 60 0.85 17.75 -33.28
N ASN A 61 0.43 18.90 -32.74
CA ASN A 61 0.46 20.21 -33.42
C ASN A 61 -0.37 20.30 -34.73
N ASP A 62 -1.36 19.44 -34.90
CA ASP A 62 -2.34 19.57 -35.97
C ASP A 62 -3.57 20.37 -35.49
N ARG A 63 -3.69 21.60 -35.97
CA ARG A 63 -4.79 22.50 -35.62
C ARG A 63 -6.11 22.21 -36.36
N SER A 64 -6.12 21.25 -37.28
CA SER A 64 -7.32 20.90 -38.06
C SER A 64 -8.26 19.95 -37.32
N LYS A 65 -7.80 19.29 -36.26
CA LYS A 65 -8.59 18.30 -35.52
C LYS A 65 -9.71 18.92 -34.70
N GLU A 66 -10.78 18.15 -34.44
CA GLU A 66 -11.97 18.64 -33.73
C GLU A 66 -11.70 18.85 -32.22
N VAL A 67 -10.81 18.08 -31.63
CA VAL A 67 -10.43 18.20 -30.22
C VAL A 67 -8.99 18.64 -30.14
N LEU A 68 -8.74 19.73 -29.44
CA LEU A 68 -7.40 20.28 -29.24
C LEU A 68 -7.09 20.30 -27.76
N LEU A 69 -6.05 19.56 -27.34
CA LEU A 69 -5.46 19.63 -26.01
C LEU A 69 -4.29 20.61 -26.05
N ILE A 70 -4.47 21.81 -25.52
CA ILE A 70 -3.52 22.91 -25.60
C ILE A 70 -2.69 22.95 -24.34
N LEU A 71 -1.39 22.66 -24.46
CA LEU A 71 -0.46 22.65 -23.35
C LEU A 71 0.22 24.03 -23.18
N PRO A 72 0.55 24.44 -21.93
CA PRO A 72 1.17 25.73 -21.69
C PRO A 72 2.63 25.74 -22.15
N ASN A 73 3.16 26.95 -22.41
CA ASN A 73 4.59 27.13 -22.49
C ASN A 73 5.19 27.18 -21.09
N ILE A 74 6.30 26.47 -20.90
CA ILE A 74 7.06 26.52 -19.65
C ILE A 74 8.27 27.43 -19.87
N ASP A 75 8.43 28.39 -18.97
CA ASP A 75 9.65 29.18 -18.90
C ASP A 75 10.64 28.45 -17.97
N HIS A 76 11.69 27.88 -18.56
CA HIS A 76 12.75 27.19 -17.82
C HIS A 76 13.61 28.12 -16.95
N SER A 77 13.48 29.44 -17.09
CA SER A 77 14.27 30.42 -16.33
C SER A 77 13.84 30.55 -14.85
N THR A 78 12.63 30.13 -14.54
CA THR A 78 12.08 30.18 -13.17
C THR A 78 11.50 28.84 -12.77
N THR A 79 12.29 28.04 -12.04
CA THR A 79 11.72 26.89 -11.35
C THR A 79 10.87 27.40 -10.17
N PRO A 80 9.55 27.23 -10.19
CA PRO A 80 8.72 27.69 -9.08
C PRO A 80 9.13 26.97 -7.80
N LYS A 81 9.27 27.68 -6.71
CA LYS A 81 9.53 27.09 -5.39
C LYS A 81 8.27 26.46 -4.84
N SER A 82 8.41 25.34 -4.13
CA SER A 82 7.32 24.70 -3.41
C SER A 82 6.63 25.67 -2.45
N SER A 83 5.31 25.63 -2.39
CA SER A 83 4.53 26.38 -1.40
C SER A 83 4.72 25.86 0.02
N PHE A 84 5.17 24.61 0.18
CA PHE A 84 5.39 23.97 1.48
C PHE A 84 6.75 24.34 2.10
N GLY A 85 7.76 24.75 1.31
CA GLY A 85 9.11 25.02 1.79
C GLY A 85 9.42 26.45 2.21
N LYS A 86 8.55 27.43 1.88
CA LYS A 86 8.88 28.86 1.96
C LYS A 86 9.19 29.41 3.35
N ASP A 87 8.60 28.84 4.40
CA ASP A 87 8.69 29.36 5.77
C ASP A 87 9.01 28.26 6.79
N LEU A 88 9.60 27.14 6.35
CA LEU A 88 9.95 26.07 7.27
C LEU A 88 11.25 26.39 8.01
N PRO A 89 11.31 26.19 9.34
CA PRO A 89 12.48 26.50 10.16
C PRO A 89 13.63 25.49 10.01
N TYR A 90 13.56 24.58 9.03
CA TYR A 90 14.51 23.51 8.78
C TYR A 90 14.73 23.31 7.27
N PRO A 91 15.86 22.71 6.85
CA PRO A 91 16.12 22.39 5.46
C PRO A 91 15.07 21.43 4.88
N TYR A 92 14.53 21.80 3.76
CA TYR A 92 13.48 21.07 3.05
C TYR A 92 13.91 20.75 1.63
N LEU A 93 13.71 19.52 1.18
CA LEU A 93 13.92 19.19 -0.21
C LEU A 93 12.81 19.86 -1.02
N ASP A 94 13.13 21.03 -1.56
CA ASP A 94 12.18 21.84 -2.30
C ASP A 94 11.72 21.09 -3.56
N TYR A 95 10.41 20.99 -3.70
CA TYR A 95 9.81 20.32 -4.85
C TYR A 95 8.77 21.26 -5.46
N PRO A 96 8.87 21.56 -6.77
CA PRO A 96 7.99 22.56 -7.37
C PRO A 96 6.52 22.19 -7.27
N PRO A 97 5.61 23.17 -7.20
CA PRO A 97 4.18 22.88 -7.15
C PRO A 97 3.69 22.22 -8.45
N HIS A 98 2.87 21.20 -8.32
CA HIS A 98 2.38 20.38 -9.44
C HIS A 98 0.89 20.47 -9.67
N HIS A 99 0.23 21.50 -9.12
CA HIS A 99 -1.18 21.74 -9.39
C HIS A 99 -1.40 22.00 -10.88
N TYR A 100 -2.59 21.71 -11.34
CA TYR A 100 -2.99 21.98 -12.71
C TYR A 100 -4.47 22.35 -12.81
N THR A 101 -4.81 23.05 -13.89
CA THR A 101 -6.18 23.43 -14.22
C THR A 101 -6.45 23.15 -15.67
N TRP A 102 -7.53 22.47 -15.96
CA TRP A 102 -8.09 22.34 -17.29
C TRP A 102 -9.32 23.23 -17.44
N THR A 103 -9.41 23.93 -18.57
CA THR A 103 -10.61 24.68 -18.99
C THR A 103 -11.00 24.24 -20.39
N SER A 104 -12.29 24.12 -20.66
CA SER A 104 -12.77 23.80 -21.98
C SER A 104 -13.64 24.94 -22.54
N LYS A 105 -13.53 25.11 -23.84
CA LYS A 105 -14.38 26.07 -24.62
C LYS A 105 -14.59 25.53 -26.01
N ARG A 106 -15.68 25.92 -26.63
CA ARG A 106 -15.89 25.72 -28.09
C ARG A 106 -15.46 26.96 -28.86
N VAL A 107 -14.63 26.75 -29.85
CA VAL A 107 -14.22 27.79 -30.79
C VAL A 107 -14.56 27.30 -32.22
N ASN A 108 -15.57 27.90 -32.84
CA ASN A 108 -16.17 27.42 -34.05
C ASN A 108 -16.71 25.98 -33.89
N GLN A 109 -16.15 25.01 -34.61
CA GLN A 109 -16.53 23.59 -34.54
C GLN A 109 -15.57 22.75 -33.67
N GLN A 110 -14.55 23.39 -33.13
CA GLN A 110 -13.53 22.68 -32.32
C GLN A 110 -13.80 22.81 -30.85
N ILE A 111 -13.52 21.74 -30.09
CA ILE A 111 -13.40 21.77 -28.61
C ILE A 111 -11.94 21.97 -28.24
N GLN A 112 -11.67 23.05 -27.56
CA GLN A 112 -10.34 23.40 -27.06
C GLN A 112 -10.28 23.22 -25.55
N LEU A 113 -9.39 22.33 -25.11
CA LEU A 113 -9.06 22.13 -23.69
C LEU A 113 -7.70 22.76 -23.43
N GLU A 114 -7.66 23.76 -22.59
CA GLU A 114 -6.44 24.46 -22.21
C GLU A 114 -5.96 23.97 -20.84
N LEU A 115 -4.75 23.45 -20.79
CA LEU A 115 -4.06 23.10 -19.54
C LEU A 115 -3.27 24.30 -19.03
N GLN A 116 -3.34 24.53 -17.73
CA GLN A 116 -2.46 25.46 -17.01
C GLN A 116 -1.73 24.70 -15.93
N SER A 117 -0.43 24.79 -15.89
CA SER A 117 0.44 24.26 -14.83
C SER A 117 1.80 24.97 -14.86
N PRO A 118 2.43 25.16 -13.70
CA PRO A 118 3.69 25.89 -13.62
C PRO A 118 4.94 25.05 -14.01
N THR A 119 4.80 23.70 -14.13
CA THR A 119 5.95 22.81 -14.30
C THR A 119 5.69 21.70 -15.32
N ALA A 120 6.75 21.14 -15.90
CA ALA A 120 6.67 19.98 -16.78
C ALA A 120 6.03 18.77 -16.08
N GLN A 121 6.35 18.56 -14.80
CA GLN A 121 5.73 17.51 -13.99
C GLN A 121 4.23 17.76 -13.78
N GLY A 122 3.83 18.99 -13.52
CA GLY A 122 2.42 19.34 -13.40
C GLY A 122 1.66 19.20 -14.73
N ILE A 123 2.32 19.41 -15.88
CA ILE A 123 1.74 19.11 -17.20
C ILE A 123 1.56 17.60 -17.36
N SER A 124 2.57 16.81 -17.02
CA SER A 124 2.47 15.35 -17.00
C SER A 124 1.29 14.88 -16.16
N PHE A 125 1.15 15.40 -14.95
CA PHE A 125 0.04 15.08 -14.07
C PHE A 125 -1.31 15.56 -14.61
N GLY A 126 -1.35 16.73 -15.25
CA GLY A 126 -2.55 17.24 -15.90
C GLY A 126 -3.03 16.34 -17.05
N LEU A 127 -2.12 15.82 -17.85
CA LEU A 127 -2.45 14.88 -18.92
C LEU A 127 -3.02 13.57 -18.37
N TYR A 128 -2.34 12.93 -17.43
CA TYR A 128 -2.83 11.69 -16.83
C TYR A 128 -4.10 11.88 -16.00
N GLY A 129 -4.20 13.01 -15.31
CA GLY A 129 -5.42 13.37 -14.62
C GLY A 129 -6.61 13.52 -15.57
N LEU A 130 -6.44 14.18 -16.72
CA LEU A 130 -7.47 14.25 -17.75
C LEU A 130 -7.92 12.86 -18.20
N LEU A 131 -6.98 11.98 -18.51
CA LEU A 131 -7.28 10.61 -18.92
C LEU A 131 -8.06 9.86 -17.84
N GLN A 132 -7.61 9.92 -16.59
CA GLN A 132 -8.18 9.11 -15.51
C GLN A 132 -9.47 9.70 -14.93
N GLU A 133 -9.49 11.00 -14.62
CA GLU A 133 -10.62 11.61 -13.91
C GLU A 133 -11.76 12.07 -14.84
N GLN A 134 -11.48 12.30 -16.14
CA GLN A 134 -12.44 12.89 -17.07
C GLN A 134 -12.75 11.98 -18.25
N LEU A 135 -11.80 11.14 -18.67
CA LEU A 135 -11.95 10.26 -19.83
C LEU A 135 -12.05 8.77 -19.45
N TRP A 136 -12.20 8.46 -18.15
CA TRP A 136 -12.47 7.12 -17.59
C TRP A 136 -11.40 6.05 -17.84
N PHE A 137 -10.14 6.45 -18.04
CA PHE A 137 -9.05 5.48 -17.97
C PHE A 137 -8.85 5.02 -16.54
N ALA A 138 -8.67 3.72 -16.30
CA ALA A 138 -8.33 3.20 -14.98
C ALA A 138 -6.94 2.57 -15.00
N PHE A 139 -5.96 3.28 -14.44
CA PHE A 139 -4.59 2.79 -14.28
C PHE A 139 -4.47 2.02 -12.95
N HIS A 140 -5.31 1.02 -12.76
CA HIS A 140 -5.51 0.36 -11.47
C HIS A 140 -4.37 -0.57 -11.04
N HIS A 141 -3.63 -1.15 -12.01
CA HIS A 141 -2.59 -2.13 -11.74
C HIS A 141 -1.35 -1.85 -12.59
N PRO A 142 -0.10 -2.05 -12.09
CA PRO A 142 1.12 -1.78 -12.87
C PRO A 142 1.18 -2.47 -14.25
N LYS A 143 0.61 -3.65 -14.37
CA LYS A 143 0.59 -4.44 -15.63
C LYS A 143 -0.76 -4.45 -16.35
N GLN A 144 -1.76 -3.77 -15.82
CA GLN A 144 -3.09 -3.78 -16.42
C GLN A 144 -3.79 -2.44 -16.25
N MET A 145 -4.52 -2.03 -17.24
CA MET A 145 -5.34 -0.82 -17.21
C MET A 145 -6.65 -1.07 -17.96
N VAL A 146 -7.68 -0.33 -17.61
CA VAL A 146 -8.91 -0.26 -18.41
C VAL A 146 -8.81 0.97 -19.31
N ILE A 147 -8.92 0.76 -20.61
CA ILE A 147 -8.96 1.82 -21.63
C ILE A 147 -10.42 1.94 -22.08
N PRO A 148 -11.04 3.12 -21.97
CA PRO A 148 -12.42 3.33 -22.39
C PRO A 148 -12.54 3.25 -23.91
N ASN A 149 -13.77 3.03 -24.40
CA ASN A 149 -14.09 3.18 -25.82
C ASN A 149 -14.71 4.57 -26.05
N LEU A 150 -13.90 5.51 -26.52
CA LEU A 150 -14.30 6.89 -26.74
C LEU A 150 -14.81 7.09 -28.18
N GLN A 151 -16.01 6.61 -28.48
CA GLN A 151 -16.65 6.87 -29.76
C GLN A 151 -17.13 8.33 -29.94
N PHE A 152 -17.42 8.97 -28.80
CA PHE A 152 -17.87 10.35 -28.72
C PHE A 152 -17.04 11.11 -27.68
N TRP A 153 -16.86 12.42 -27.89
CA TRP A 153 -16.18 13.24 -26.89
C TRP A 153 -17.11 13.46 -25.68
N PRO A 154 -16.70 13.05 -24.47
CA PRO A 154 -17.61 13.03 -23.33
C PRO A 154 -17.67 14.35 -22.57
N LEU A 155 -16.71 15.27 -22.79
CA LEU A 155 -16.61 16.48 -22.00
C LEU A 155 -17.45 17.60 -22.60
N THR A 156 -18.18 18.30 -21.72
CA THR A 156 -18.97 19.45 -22.07
C THR A 156 -18.10 20.67 -22.41
N GLU A 157 -18.68 21.61 -23.13
CA GLU A 157 -18.13 22.95 -23.26
C GLU A 157 -18.21 23.68 -21.91
N ASP A 158 -17.31 24.62 -21.70
CA ASP A 158 -17.34 25.51 -20.52
C ASP A 158 -17.20 24.81 -19.15
N PHE A 159 -16.37 23.76 -19.06
CA PHE A 159 -15.98 23.27 -17.74
C PHE A 159 -14.65 23.85 -17.27
N THR A 160 -14.49 23.92 -15.95
CA THR A 160 -13.23 24.18 -15.27
C THR A 160 -12.98 23.05 -14.27
N TRP A 161 -11.82 22.41 -14.39
CA TRP A 161 -11.41 21.38 -13.47
C TRP A 161 -10.00 21.68 -12.94
N LYS A 162 -9.89 21.79 -11.61
CA LYS A 162 -8.64 22.03 -10.91
C LYS A 162 -8.25 20.80 -10.09
N ALA A 163 -6.96 20.53 -10.02
CA ALA A 163 -6.39 19.51 -9.18
C ALA A 163 -5.19 20.05 -8.41
N GLN A 164 -5.18 19.79 -7.10
CA GLN A 164 -4.10 20.17 -6.22
C GLN A 164 -3.60 18.93 -5.46
N PRO A 165 -2.27 18.73 -5.37
CA PRO A 165 -1.75 17.65 -4.57
C PRO A 165 -1.97 17.96 -3.08
N ARG A 166 -2.45 16.96 -2.31
CA ARG A 166 -2.58 17.06 -0.84
C ARG A 166 -1.23 16.99 -0.16
N PHE A 167 -0.26 16.38 -0.82
CA PHE A 167 1.10 16.21 -0.35
C PHE A 167 2.09 16.65 -1.43
N ASP A 168 3.13 17.34 -1.01
CA ASP A 168 4.20 17.76 -1.91
C ASP A 168 4.95 16.54 -2.47
N LYS A 169 5.28 15.58 -1.60
CA LYS A 169 5.87 14.30 -1.96
C LYS A 169 4.89 13.18 -1.65
N LYS A 170 4.62 12.34 -2.63
CA LYS A 170 3.67 11.24 -2.54
C LYS A 170 4.12 10.07 -3.39
N GLY A 171 4.03 8.89 -2.84
CA GLY A 171 4.49 7.68 -3.53
C GLY A 171 4.43 6.44 -2.68
N PHE A 172 5.21 5.46 -3.11
CA PHE A 172 5.14 4.12 -2.56
C PHE A 172 6.53 3.60 -2.18
N HIS A 173 6.55 2.92 -1.05
CA HIS A 173 7.65 2.09 -0.62
C HIS A 173 7.31 0.63 -0.91
N LEU A 174 8.15 -0.03 -1.72
CA LEU A 174 8.05 -1.46 -1.95
C LEU A 174 8.89 -2.19 -0.91
N HIS A 175 8.22 -2.83 0.04
CA HIS A 175 8.88 -3.50 1.14
C HIS A 175 9.43 -4.87 0.71
N THR A 176 10.52 -4.87 -0.03
CA THR A 176 11.15 -6.05 -0.60
C THR A 176 11.68 -7.05 0.44
N MET A 177 11.70 -6.68 1.71
CA MET A 177 11.99 -7.61 2.80
C MET A 177 10.91 -8.69 2.95
N HIS A 178 9.73 -8.48 2.38
CA HIS A 178 8.68 -9.47 2.27
C HIS A 178 8.41 -9.76 0.79
N PRO A 179 8.03 -10.97 0.41
CA PRO A 179 7.80 -11.28 -0.98
C PRO A 179 6.64 -10.47 -1.54
N LEU A 180 6.93 -9.67 -2.55
CA LEU A 180 5.96 -9.00 -3.38
C LEU A 180 6.40 -9.09 -4.85
N GLU A 181 5.53 -8.73 -5.76
CA GLU A 181 5.68 -9.01 -7.18
C GLU A 181 6.94 -8.40 -7.82
N LEU A 182 7.46 -7.29 -7.28
CA LEU A 182 8.66 -6.62 -7.79
C LEU A 182 9.93 -6.89 -6.97
N THR A 183 9.89 -7.74 -5.94
CA THR A 183 11.10 -8.07 -5.18
C THR A 183 12.21 -8.62 -6.07
N GLU A 184 11.91 -9.62 -6.90
CA GLU A 184 12.88 -10.20 -7.85
C GLU A 184 13.33 -9.21 -8.92
N PRO A 185 12.42 -8.50 -9.62
CA PRO A 185 12.80 -7.49 -10.59
C PRO A 185 13.69 -6.37 -10.05
N LEU A 186 13.54 -5.97 -8.79
CA LEU A 186 14.35 -4.92 -8.17
C LEU A 186 15.72 -5.40 -7.71
N LEU A 187 15.81 -6.64 -7.21
CA LEU A 187 16.98 -7.10 -6.46
C LEU A 187 17.84 -8.12 -7.18
N ASN A 188 17.29 -8.86 -8.14
CA ASN A 188 18.00 -9.94 -8.82
C ASN A 188 18.45 -9.54 -10.23
N PRO A 189 19.76 -9.30 -10.47
CA PRO A 189 20.28 -8.98 -11.80
C PRO A 189 20.00 -10.06 -12.87
N ALA A 190 19.75 -11.30 -12.45
CA ALA A 190 19.40 -12.40 -13.36
C ALA A 190 17.89 -12.51 -13.64
N CYS A 191 17.07 -11.63 -13.08
CA CYS A 191 15.62 -11.67 -13.28
C CYS A 191 15.25 -11.39 -14.75
N PRO A 192 14.56 -12.30 -15.45
CA PRO A 192 14.18 -12.11 -16.83
C PRO A 192 13.29 -10.88 -17.00
N ASN A 193 13.69 -9.95 -17.87
CA ASN A 193 12.98 -8.68 -18.09
C ASN A 193 12.75 -7.84 -16.82
N GLY A 194 13.56 -8.03 -15.76
CA GLY A 194 13.36 -7.37 -14.48
C GLY A 194 13.31 -5.84 -14.60
N ILE A 195 14.28 -5.24 -15.30
CA ILE A 195 14.31 -3.79 -15.52
C ILE A 195 13.06 -3.28 -16.26
N GLN A 196 12.54 -4.03 -17.22
CA GLN A 196 11.32 -3.63 -17.92
C GLN A 196 10.11 -3.67 -17.00
N GLN A 197 10.01 -4.66 -16.11
CA GLN A 197 8.94 -4.75 -15.12
C GLN A 197 8.99 -3.59 -14.11
N VAL A 198 10.19 -3.18 -13.70
CA VAL A 198 10.37 -1.99 -12.84
C VAL A 198 9.95 -0.72 -13.59
N LYS A 199 10.28 -0.58 -14.86
CA LYS A 199 9.82 0.57 -15.68
C LYS A 199 8.30 0.61 -15.86
N GLU A 200 7.64 -0.52 -16.01
CA GLU A 200 6.17 -0.60 -16.05
C GLU A 200 5.53 -0.09 -14.75
N TYR A 201 6.15 -0.40 -13.60
CA TYR A 201 5.71 0.16 -12.33
C TYR A 201 5.96 1.67 -12.21
N ILE A 202 7.10 2.14 -12.69
CA ILE A 202 7.40 3.58 -12.77
C ILE A 202 6.38 4.31 -13.65
N ASP A 203 5.97 3.70 -14.77
CA ASP A 203 4.88 4.24 -15.60
C ASP A 203 3.54 4.26 -14.86
N TRP A 204 3.24 3.23 -14.07
CA TRP A 204 2.06 3.21 -13.22
C TRP A 204 2.08 4.36 -12.19
N LEU A 205 3.22 4.62 -11.55
CA LEU A 205 3.39 5.76 -10.65
C LEU A 205 3.12 7.09 -11.36
N ALA A 206 3.73 7.30 -12.51
CA ALA A 206 3.56 8.53 -13.29
C ALA A 206 2.10 8.72 -13.74
N ARG A 207 1.44 7.68 -14.27
CA ARG A 207 0.03 7.70 -14.68
C ARG A 207 -0.92 7.95 -13.50
N ASN A 208 -0.55 7.53 -12.30
CA ASN A 208 -1.28 7.79 -11.06
C ASN A 208 -0.77 9.05 -10.34
N GLN A 209 -0.02 9.91 -11.04
CA GLN A 209 0.40 11.23 -10.57
C GLN A 209 1.20 11.18 -9.25
N GLN A 210 1.98 10.11 -9.06
CA GLN A 210 2.92 9.94 -7.96
C GLN A 210 4.29 10.48 -8.34
N ASN A 211 5.06 10.94 -7.36
CA ASN A 211 6.36 11.59 -7.58
C ASN A 211 7.49 11.05 -6.71
N TYR A 212 7.26 9.94 -6.01
CA TYR A 212 8.28 9.30 -5.19
C TYR A 212 8.20 7.77 -5.27
N PHE A 213 9.36 7.14 -5.29
CA PHE A 213 9.50 5.69 -5.32
C PHE A 213 10.65 5.25 -4.42
N GLU A 214 10.43 4.28 -3.54
CA GLU A 214 11.40 3.73 -2.61
C GLU A 214 11.23 2.23 -2.45
N PHE A 215 12.32 1.53 -2.15
CA PHE A 215 12.31 0.11 -1.80
C PHE A 215 13.47 -0.24 -0.86
N ASN A 216 13.37 -1.38 -0.12
CA ASN A 216 14.48 -1.86 0.68
C ASN A 216 15.53 -2.54 -0.21
N LEU A 217 16.79 -2.20 0.01
CA LEU A 217 17.89 -2.99 -0.52
C LEU A 217 18.18 -4.17 0.43
N LEU A 218 18.21 -5.37 -0.10
CA LEU A 218 18.60 -6.57 0.64
C LEU A 218 20.11 -6.84 0.49
N GLU A 219 20.61 -7.71 1.36
CA GLU A 219 21.99 -8.18 1.28
C GLU A 219 22.30 -8.71 -0.11
N THR A 220 23.40 -8.24 -0.68
CA THR A 220 23.87 -8.65 -2.00
C THR A 220 25.37 -8.99 -1.91
N ASP A 221 25.79 -9.99 -2.68
CA ASP A 221 27.18 -10.41 -2.76
C ASP A 221 28.02 -9.41 -3.56
N ASP A 222 27.41 -8.73 -4.53
CA ASP A 222 28.06 -7.76 -5.41
C ASP A 222 27.19 -6.50 -5.55
N LEU A 223 27.52 -5.51 -4.75
CA LEU A 223 26.82 -4.22 -4.75
C LEU A 223 27.02 -3.46 -6.07
N GLU A 224 28.20 -3.55 -6.67
CA GLU A 224 28.51 -2.85 -7.94
C GLU A 224 27.72 -3.45 -9.10
N ALA A 225 27.64 -4.77 -9.18
CA ALA A 225 26.82 -5.46 -10.17
C ALA A 225 25.33 -5.10 -10.02
N TRP A 226 24.82 -5.05 -8.79
CA TRP A 226 23.44 -4.64 -8.54
C TRP A 226 23.19 -3.19 -8.95
N VAL A 227 24.06 -2.25 -8.58
CA VAL A 227 23.95 -0.84 -8.96
C VAL A 227 23.91 -0.68 -10.48
N ASN A 228 24.80 -1.36 -11.20
CA ASN A 228 24.84 -1.33 -12.66
C ASN A 228 23.56 -1.91 -13.28
N TYR A 229 22.98 -2.92 -12.66
CA TYR A 229 21.73 -3.53 -13.10
C TYR A 229 20.54 -2.56 -12.93
N ILE A 230 20.35 -1.98 -11.73
CA ILE A 230 19.14 -1.20 -11.42
C ILE A 230 19.18 0.23 -11.98
N LYS A 231 20.38 0.78 -12.20
CA LYS A 231 20.57 2.17 -12.65
C LYS A 231 19.70 2.58 -13.84
N PRO A 232 19.55 1.78 -14.92
CA PRO A 232 18.69 2.17 -16.05
C PRO A 232 17.21 2.35 -15.69
N ALA A 233 16.71 1.67 -14.65
CA ALA A 233 15.35 1.87 -14.16
C ALA A 233 15.25 3.13 -13.29
N MET A 234 16.27 3.42 -12.49
CA MET A 234 16.30 4.63 -11.67
C MET A 234 16.45 5.90 -12.51
N ASP A 235 17.32 5.87 -13.53
CA ASP A 235 17.43 6.96 -14.52
C ASP A 235 16.09 7.16 -15.25
N TYR A 236 15.38 6.06 -15.57
CA TYR A 236 14.05 6.13 -16.16
C TYR A 236 13.03 6.80 -15.22
N ALA A 237 13.04 6.48 -13.92
CA ALA A 237 12.17 7.13 -12.94
C ALA A 237 12.38 8.65 -12.93
N LYS A 238 13.62 9.09 -12.92
CA LYS A 238 13.96 10.53 -12.99
C LYS A 238 13.47 11.18 -14.29
N SER A 239 13.58 10.47 -15.41
CA SER A 239 13.06 10.97 -16.70
C SER A 239 11.53 11.07 -16.74
N ARG A 240 10.83 10.41 -15.80
CA ARG A 240 9.39 10.53 -15.56
C ARG A 240 9.05 11.60 -14.49
N GLY A 241 10.07 12.29 -13.93
CA GLY A 241 9.90 13.28 -12.87
C GLY A 241 9.65 12.65 -11.49
N ILE A 242 10.05 11.40 -11.28
CA ILE A 242 9.87 10.68 -10.02
C ILE A 242 11.18 10.73 -9.24
N LEU A 243 11.11 11.23 -8.01
CA LEU A 243 12.19 11.15 -7.03
C LEU A 243 12.39 9.69 -6.63
N ILE A 244 13.65 9.31 -6.43
CA ILE A 244 14.01 7.93 -6.10
C ILE A 244 14.65 7.85 -4.71
N GLY A 245 14.23 6.86 -3.95
CA GLY A 245 14.79 6.51 -2.65
C GLY A 245 15.24 5.06 -2.60
N VAL A 246 16.18 4.78 -1.70
CA VAL A 246 16.54 3.43 -1.31
C VAL A 246 16.61 3.34 0.21
N ASP A 247 16.02 2.29 0.74
CA ASP A 247 16.07 2.00 2.16
C ASP A 247 17.15 0.97 2.46
N ILE A 248 18.04 1.32 3.35
CA ILE A 248 19.20 0.53 3.77
C ILE A 248 19.29 0.51 5.29
N SER A 249 20.05 -0.41 5.84
CA SER A 249 20.30 -0.40 7.27
C SER A 249 21.71 0.02 7.62
N MET A 250 21.86 0.60 8.80
CA MET A 250 23.18 0.84 9.36
C MET A 250 23.88 -0.49 9.68
N HIS A 251 23.22 -1.35 10.41
CA HIS A 251 23.77 -2.62 10.91
C HIS A 251 22.64 -3.57 11.37
N MET A 252 21.53 -3.64 10.67
CA MET A 252 20.43 -4.52 11.05
C MET A 252 20.74 -5.95 10.64
N THR A 253 20.77 -6.85 11.60
CA THR A 253 21.07 -8.27 11.38
C THR A 253 19.82 -9.11 11.08
N GLN A 254 18.67 -8.46 11.05
CA GLN A 254 17.36 -9.08 10.79
C GLN A 254 16.93 -8.79 9.36
N GLN A 255 16.09 -9.65 8.81
CA GLN A 255 15.39 -9.42 7.55
C GLN A 255 16.28 -9.26 6.32
N LYS A 256 17.50 -9.83 6.34
CA LYS A 256 18.48 -9.73 5.25
C LYS A 256 18.65 -8.31 4.68
N ALA A 257 18.44 -7.28 5.50
CA ALA A 257 18.61 -5.91 5.07
C ALA A 257 20.06 -5.65 4.65
N PHE A 258 20.26 -4.86 3.59
CA PHE A 258 21.60 -4.40 3.23
C PHE A 258 22.20 -3.57 4.36
N MET A 259 23.37 -3.95 4.85
CA MET A 259 24.06 -3.28 5.93
C MET A 259 25.19 -2.40 5.40
N LEU A 260 25.22 -1.13 5.81
CA LEU A 260 26.31 -0.22 5.49
C LEU A 260 27.64 -0.67 6.05
N TYR A 261 27.65 -1.40 7.16
CA TYR A 261 28.85 -2.05 7.67
C TYR A 261 28.55 -3.38 8.37
N LYS A 262 29.48 -4.31 8.26
CA LYS A 262 29.48 -5.59 8.97
C LYS A 262 30.56 -5.57 10.04
N GLY A 263 30.25 -6.09 11.25
CA GLY A 263 31.19 -6.17 12.36
C GLY A 263 32.21 -7.32 12.17
N PHE A 264 33.25 -7.33 13.04
CA PHE A 264 34.16 -8.48 13.11
C PHE A 264 33.40 -9.75 13.58
N PRO A 265 33.66 -10.97 13.02
CA PRO A 265 34.74 -11.27 12.07
C PRO A 265 34.36 -11.11 10.58
N ALA A 266 33.14 -10.69 10.25
CA ALA A 266 32.67 -10.58 8.86
C ALA A 266 33.45 -9.55 8.03
N SER A 267 34.03 -8.51 8.67
CA SER A 267 34.91 -7.55 8.02
C SER A 267 36.06 -7.11 8.93
N LEU A 268 37.24 -6.91 8.36
CA LEU A 268 38.42 -6.34 9.01
C LEU A 268 38.50 -4.81 8.85
N LYS A 269 37.72 -4.21 7.94
CA LYS A 269 37.65 -2.78 7.73
C LYS A 269 36.86 -2.10 8.87
N SER A 270 37.23 -0.86 9.19
CA SER A 270 36.45 -0.07 10.14
C SER A 270 35.03 0.23 9.63
N ALA A 271 34.07 0.45 10.54
CA ALA A 271 32.71 0.80 10.17
C ALA A 271 32.67 2.05 9.25
N LYS A 272 33.39 3.11 9.59
CA LYS A 272 33.45 4.33 8.77
C LYS A 272 34.01 4.09 7.37
N GLN A 273 35.01 3.22 7.23
CA GLN A 273 35.54 2.87 5.92
C GLN A 273 34.54 2.12 5.07
N GLN A 274 33.87 1.10 5.62
CA GLN A 274 32.84 0.35 4.91
C GLN A 274 31.66 1.26 4.51
N ILE A 275 31.18 2.11 5.43
CA ILE A 275 30.11 3.09 5.16
C ILE A 275 30.48 3.99 3.98
N LYS A 276 31.72 4.54 3.98
CA LYS A 276 32.17 5.40 2.89
C LYS A 276 32.23 4.69 1.54
N GLU A 277 32.78 3.48 1.51
CA GLU A 277 32.91 2.67 0.31
C GLU A 277 31.51 2.29 -0.24
N ASN A 278 30.63 1.77 0.61
CA ASN A 278 29.29 1.36 0.20
C ASN A 278 28.42 2.54 -0.27
N LEU A 279 28.46 3.69 0.43
CA LEU A 279 27.74 4.89 -0.03
C LEU A 279 28.33 5.42 -1.35
N SER A 280 29.64 5.40 -1.53
CA SER A 280 30.24 5.81 -2.82
C SER A 280 29.77 4.95 -3.98
N THR A 281 29.64 3.63 -3.78
CA THR A 281 29.08 2.71 -4.79
C THR A 281 27.61 2.96 -5.04
N LEU A 282 26.80 3.09 -3.98
CA LEU A 282 25.38 3.37 -4.10
C LEU A 282 25.11 4.68 -4.86
N PHE A 283 25.88 5.73 -4.59
CA PHE A 283 25.75 7.05 -5.24
C PHE A 283 26.31 7.12 -6.67
N THR A 284 26.67 5.98 -7.29
CA THR A 284 26.74 5.86 -8.76
C THR A 284 25.34 6.12 -9.39
N ILE A 285 24.30 5.88 -8.63
CA ILE A 285 22.93 6.34 -8.89
C ILE A 285 22.69 7.62 -8.11
N SER A 286 22.14 8.65 -8.74
CA SER A 286 21.82 9.92 -8.07
C SER A 286 20.53 9.78 -7.23
N TRP A 287 20.62 9.09 -6.08
CA TRP A 287 19.49 8.97 -5.15
C TRP A 287 19.07 10.34 -4.61
N ASP A 288 17.77 10.59 -4.54
CA ASP A 288 17.21 11.78 -3.93
C ASP A 288 17.06 11.62 -2.41
N VAL A 289 16.76 10.40 -1.97
CA VAL A 289 16.57 10.04 -0.55
C VAL A 289 17.30 8.74 -0.24
N ILE A 290 18.03 8.73 0.87
CA ILE A 290 18.45 7.50 1.55
C ILE A 290 17.60 7.36 2.80
N ALA A 291 16.71 6.36 2.83
CA ALA A 291 16.06 5.94 4.05
C ALA A 291 16.95 4.98 4.82
N MET A 292 17.02 5.12 6.14
CA MET A 292 17.97 4.32 6.91
C MET A 292 17.39 3.83 8.23
N GLU A 293 17.43 2.50 8.41
CA GLU A 293 17.21 1.86 9.69
C GLU A 293 18.51 1.88 10.51
N SER A 294 18.43 2.41 11.73
CA SER A 294 19.60 2.59 12.58
C SER A 294 19.73 1.56 13.70
N SER A 295 18.71 0.75 13.90
CA SER A 295 18.66 -0.28 14.92
C SER A 295 19.39 -1.57 14.51
N THR A 296 19.73 -2.40 15.50
CA THR A 296 20.34 -3.73 15.26
C THR A 296 19.28 -4.76 14.88
N THR A 297 18.09 -4.60 15.40
CA THR A 297 16.86 -5.32 15.04
C THR A 297 15.72 -4.30 15.09
N GLU A 298 14.55 -4.65 14.62
CA GLU A 298 13.34 -3.82 14.74
C GLU A 298 13.09 -3.23 16.15
N PHE A 299 13.55 -3.93 17.20
CA PHE A 299 13.26 -3.62 18.59
C PHE A 299 14.49 -3.41 19.47
N THR A 300 15.69 -3.54 18.93
CA THR A 300 16.93 -3.46 19.73
C THR A 300 17.97 -2.57 19.09
N GLN A 301 18.67 -1.80 19.92
CA GLN A 301 19.78 -0.98 19.52
C GLN A 301 21.04 -1.36 20.31
N ALA A 302 22.11 -1.70 19.61
CA ALA A 302 23.40 -1.98 20.24
C ALA A 302 24.19 -0.67 20.38
N ASN A 303 24.79 -0.45 21.55
CA ASN A 303 25.67 0.69 21.87
C ASN A 303 25.17 2.03 21.26
N PRO A 304 24.21 2.71 21.91
CA PRO A 304 23.57 3.92 21.37
C PRO A 304 24.56 5.04 20.98
N GLN A 305 25.64 5.22 21.74
CA GLN A 305 26.64 6.29 21.48
C GLN A 305 27.38 6.03 20.17
N LYS A 306 27.82 4.78 19.94
CA LYS A 306 28.50 4.42 18.69
C LYS A 306 27.57 4.53 17.49
N ILE A 307 26.31 4.14 17.64
CA ILE A 307 25.30 4.29 16.57
C ILE A 307 25.08 5.75 16.26
N GLN A 308 24.96 6.61 17.26
CA GLN A 308 24.82 8.06 17.08
C GLN A 308 26.01 8.67 16.33
N GLU A 309 27.23 8.32 16.70
CA GLU A 309 28.45 8.79 15.99
C GLU A 309 28.42 8.38 14.51
N LEU A 310 28.03 7.13 14.21
CA LEU A 310 27.93 6.64 12.84
C LEU A 310 26.77 7.28 12.08
N GLN A 311 25.65 7.56 12.73
CA GLN A 311 24.52 8.29 12.13
C GLN A 311 24.93 9.70 11.71
N LEU A 312 25.68 10.43 12.55
CA LEU A 312 26.24 11.75 12.22
C LEU A 312 27.17 11.67 11.01
N TYR A 313 28.03 10.65 10.98
CA TYR A 313 28.94 10.43 9.87
C TYR A 313 28.21 10.09 8.55
N VAL A 314 27.18 9.24 8.60
CA VAL A 314 26.33 8.96 7.42
C VAL A 314 25.57 10.21 6.98
N THR A 315 25.04 10.99 7.93
CA THR A 315 24.34 12.25 7.62
C THR A 315 25.25 13.21 6.87
N ASP A 316 26.48 13.38 7.33
CA ASP A 316 27.48 14.24 6.66
C ASP A 316 27.77 13.77 5.22
N LEU A 317 28.00 12.47 5.03
CA LEU A 317 28.21 11.92 3.69
C LEU A 317 27.01 12.08 2.77
N VAL A 318 25.82 11.70 3.22
CA VAL A 318 24.60 11.73 2.40
C VAL A 318 24.20 13.17 2.08
N VAL A 319 24.17 14.06 3.08
CA VAL A 319 23.65 15.42 2.91
C VAL A 319 24.72 16.34 2.30
N ASN A 320 25.93 16.38 2.87
CA ASN A 320 26.94 17.36 2.47
C ASN A 320 27.78 16.89 1.28
N THR A 321 28.09 15.60 1.18
CA THR A 321 28.93 15.08 0.07
C THR A 321 28.08 14.74 -1.15
N HIS A 322 26.96 14.01 -0.96
CA HIS A 322 26.13 13.53 -2.07
C HIS A 322 24.90 14.38 -2.35
N GLN A 323 24.63 15.40 -1.53
CA GLN A 323 23.51 16.34 -1.67
C GLN A 323 22.12 15.64 -1.77
N ALA A 324 21.99 14.50 -1.10
CA ALA A 324 20.75 13.76 -0.98
C ALA A 324 20.11 13.97 0.40
N LYS A 325 18.83 13.64 0.53
CA LYS A 325 18.12 13.67 1.80
C LYS A 325 18.37 12.36 2.57
N LEU A 326 18.65 12.46 3.86
CA LEU A 326 18.61 11.30 4.74
C LEU A 326 17.27 11.26 5.47
N ALA A 327 16.61 10.11 5.49
CA ALA A 327 15.36 9.88 6.20
C ALA A 327 15.53 8.76 7.25
N GLY A 328 14.97 8.97 8.43
CA GLY A 328 14.83 7.93 9.45
C GLY A 328 13.38 7.50 9.58
N ARG A 329 13.14 6.31 10.11
CA ARG A 329 11.80 5.79 10.39
C ARG A 329 11.50 5.87 11.88
N ALA A 330 10.26 6.27 12.19
CA ALA A 330 9.72 6.17 13.54
C ALA A 330 8.63 5.10 13.55
N HIS A 331 8.94 3.96 14.17
CA HIS A 331 8.02 2.83 14.29
C HIS A 331 7.03 3.02 15.44
N VAL A 332 5.91 2.30 15.43
CA VAL A 332 4.83 2.40 16.44
C VAL A 332 5.22 2.02 17.86
N VAL A 333 6.36 1.38 18.05
CA VAL A 333 6.83 0.98 19.39
C VAL A 333 7.18 2.19 20.23
N LYS A 334 6.56 2.32 21.39
CA LYS A 334 6.88 3.42 22.32
C LYS A 334 8.32 3.33 22.82
N PRO A 335 9.06 4.46 22.88
CA PRO A 335 10.46 4.47 23.33
C PRO A 335 10.71 3.82 24.70
N GLU A 336 9.78 3.97 25.65
CA GLU A 336 9.87 3.36 26.99
C GLU A 336 9.75 1.84 26.98
N LYS A 337 9.24 1.25 25.91
CA LYS A 337 9.08 -0.20 25.75
C LYS A 337 10.23 -0.84 24.97
N LEU A 338 11.10 -0.04 24.37
CA LEU A 338 12.31 -0.56 23.75
C LEU A 338 13.19 -1.15 24.86
N ARG A 339 13.68 -2.38 24.67
CA ARG A 339 14.54 -3.08 25.65
C ARG A 339 15.84 -2.33 25.97
N SER A 340 16.30 -1.46 25.10
CA SER A 340 17.33 -0.47 25.36
C SER A 340 16.64 0.86 25.72
N LYS A 341 16.49 1.17 27.01
CA LYS A 341 16.09 2.53 27.40
C LYS A 341 17.06 3.53 26.79
N PRO A 342 16.64 4.48 25.95
CA PRO A 342 17.45 5.66 25.73
C PRO A 342 17.56 6.31 27.11
N LYS A 343 18.77 6.43 27.66
CA LYS A 343 19.03 7.42 28.70
C LYS A 343 18.50 8.73 28.14
N GLU A 344 17.75 9.44 28.98
CA GLU A 344 17.19 10.76 28.72
C GLU A 344 17.99 11.47 27.64
N THR A 345 17.32 11.89 26.60
CA THR A 345 17.91 12.67 25.51
C THR A 345 18.69 13.80 26.17
N ALA A 346 19.99 13.63 26.33
CA ALA A 346 20.88 14.74 26.61
C ALA A 346 20.53 15.78 25.56
N ALA A 347 20.26 17.00 25.98
CA ALA A 347 19.95 18.08 25.08
C ALA A 347 21.00 18.04 23.96
N LEU A 348 20.53 17.76 22.73
CA LEU A 348 21.40 17.67 21.57
C LEU A 348 22.24 18.95 21.54
N ASN A 349 23.55 18.81 21.35
CA ASN A 349 24.38 20.01 21.14
C ASN A 349 23.88 20.72 19.85
N PRO A 350 24.20 22.01 19.64
CA PRO A 350 23.73 22.76 18.49
C PRO A 350 24.07 22.13 17.14
N GLU A 351 25.19 21.41 17.03
CA GLU A 351 25.61 20.72 15.81
C GLU A 351 24.75 19.45 15.57
N GLU A 352 24.49 18.68 16.62
CA GLU A 352 23.58 17.52 16.55
C GLU A 352 22.14 17.93 16.23
N ALA A 353 21.67 19.05 16.80
CA ALA A 353 20.37 19.61 16.51
C ALA A 353 20.26 20.07 15.04
N ALA A 354 21.31 20.66 14.48
CA ALA A 354 21.37 21.09 13.09
C ALA A 354 21.40 19.88 12.14
N LEU A 355 22.17 18.85 12.46
CA LEU A 355 22.22 17.62 11.67
C LEU A 355 20.87 16.88 11.75
N ASP A 356 20.20 16.87 12.89
CA ASP A 356 18.89 16.27 13.06
C ASP A 356 17.81 17.00 12.25
N ALA A 357 17.88 18.33 12.11
CA ALA A 357 16.98 19.10 11.24
C ALA A 357 17.16 18.78 9.75
N ASN A 358 18.33 18.33 9.32
CA ASN A 358 18.61 17.91 7.94
C ASN A 358 18.07 16.50 7.62
N ARG A 359 17.53 15.77 8.61
CA ARG A 359 16.99 14.42 8.45
C ARG A 359 15.49 14.48 8.41
N ALA A 360 14.89 13.93 7.35
CA ALA A 360 13.47 13.69 7.30
C ALA A 360 13.08 12.54 8.26
N VAL A 361 11.82 12.51 8.67
CA VAL A 361 11.27 11.38 9.44
C VAL A 361 10.02 10.83 8.77
N PHE A 362 9.98 9.52 8.63
CA PHE A 362 8.82 8.77 8.17
C PHE A 362 8.11 8.17 9.39
N ILE A 363 6.88 8.62 9.66
CA ILE A 363 6.06 8.18 10.78
C ILE A 363 5.31 6.93 10.34
N HIS A 364 5.85 5.77 10.71
CA HIS A 364 5.34 4.47 10.26
C HIS A 364 4.25 3.93 11.19
N THR A 365 3.06 3.75 10.63
CA THR A 365 1.95 3.04 11.27
C THR A 365 1.72 1.69 10.61
N VAL A 366 1.35 0.71 11.42
CA VAL A 366 1.28 -0.69 10.99
C VAL A 366 -0.14 -1.22 11.04
N MET A 367 -0.38 -2.29 10.30
CA MET A 367 -1.64 -3.02 10.26
C MET A 367 -2.81 -2.18 9.70
N PHE A 368 -4.02 -2.61 10.00
CA PHE A 368 -5.28 -2.09 9.48
C PHE A 368 -5.90 -0.96 10.30
N TYR A 369 -5.15 -0.40 11.25
CA TYR A 369 -5.67 0.65 12.13
C TYR A 369 -5.37 2.05 11.60
N GLY A 370 -6.30 2.97 11.85
CA GLY A 370 -6.13 4.39 11.61
C GLY A 370 -5.54 5.11 12.82
N LEU A 371 -4.95 6.27 12.59
CA LEU A 371 -4.35 7.10 13.64
C LEU A 371 -5.34 7.55 14.73
N LYS A 372 -6.63 7.64 14.38
CA LYS A 372 -7.70 8.04 15.31
C LYS A 372 -8.56 6.87 15.79
N ASP A 373 -8.24 5.64 15.43
CA ASP A 373 -8.97 4.49 15.96
C ASP A 373 -8.84 4.45 17.49
N LYS A 374 -9.95 4.31 18.17
CA LYS A 374 -9.99 4.29 19.64
C LYS A 374 -9.23 3.12 20.23
N LYS A 375 -9.27 2.00 19.50
CA LYS A 375 -8.54 0.78 19.81
C LYS A 375 -7.74 0.35 18.60
N ALA A 376 -6.44 0.26 18.77
CA ALA A 376 -5.48 -0.22 17.79
C ALA A 376 -4.39 -1.03 18.52
N PRO A 377 -4.74 -2.24 18.99
CA PRO A 377 -3.86 -3.03 19.86
C PRO A 377 -2.71 -3.65 19.03
N VAL A 378 -1.69 -2.84 18.75
CA VAL A 378 -0.48 -3.24 18.04
C VAL A 378 0.76 -2.95 18.88
N TYR A 379 1.70 -3.86 18.92
CA TYR A 379 2.97 -3.70 19.66
C TYR A 379 2.76 -3.14 21.09
N GLU A 380 1.82 -3.73 21.83
CA GLU A 380 1.50 -3.33 23.21
C GLU A 380 0.93 -1.90 23.36
N ASN A 381 0.42 -1.31 22.27
CA ASN A 381 -0.28 -0.03 22.32
C ASN A 381 -1.79 -0.26 22.35
N GLU A 382 -2.52 0.58 23.07
CA GLU A 382 -3.98 0.59 23.03
C GLU A 382 -4.51 1.25 21.75
N ASN A 383 -3.83 2.33 21.30
CA ASN A 383 -4.15 3.10 20.12
C ASN A 383 -2.89 3.75 19.53
N LEU A 384 -3.03 4.45 18.41
CA LEU A 384 -1.94 5.10 17.69
C LEU A 384 -1.85 6.63 17.94
N LEU A 385 -2.51 7.16 18.96
CA LEU A 385 -2.50 8.61 19.22
C LEU A 385 -1.09 9.16 19.49
N HIS A 386 -0.20 8.35 20.12
CA HIS A 386 1.20 8.74 20.32
C HIS A 386 1.95 8.95 18.99
N MET A 387 1.60 8.23 17.92
CA MET A 387 2.17 8.43 16.58
C MET A 387 1.67 9.72 15.95
N LEU A 388 0.40 10.06 16.16
CA LEU A 388 -0.17 11.34 15.72
C LEU A 388 0.50 12.52 16.45
N ASP A 389 0.75 12.41 17.74
CA ASP A 389 1.45 13.44 18.53
C ASP A 389 2.92 13.57 18.12
N LEU A 390 3.58 12.44 17.84
CA LEU A 390 4.95 12.43 17.31
C LEU A 390 5.00 13.14 15.95
N LEU A 391 4.07 12.83 15.04
CA LEU A 391 3.98 13.47 13.74
C LEU A 391 3.84 14.99 13.86
N LYS A 392 2.89 15.48 14.67
CA LYS A 392 2.67 16.91 14.91
C LYS A 392 3.90 17.60 15.50
N THR A 393 4.64 16.92 16.37
CA THR A 393 5.85 17.47 16.98
C THR A 393 7.02 17.48 16.00
N ALA A 394 7.18 16.41 15.22
CA ALA A 394 8.26 16.28 14.25
C ALA A 394 8.16 17.31 13.13
N GLN A 395 6.98 17.54 12.58
CA GLN A 395 6.77 18.48 11.47
C GLN A 395 7.09 19.95 11.81
N GLN A 396 7.19 20.30 13.11
CA GLN A 396 7.64 21.62 13.54
C GLN A 396 9.16 21.78 13.49
N LYS A 397 9.91 20.68 13.38
CA LYS A 397 11.37 20.65 13.52
C LYS A 397 12.07 20.14 12.27
N ARG A 398 11.41 19.31 11.46
CA ARG A 398 11.99 18.65 10.29
C ARG A 398 10.93 18.23 9.28
N GLU A 399 11.38 17.93 8.09
CA GLU A 399 10.54 17.33 7.05
C GLU A 399 9.96 16.02 7.56
N THR A 400 8.62 15.89 7.53
CA THR A 400 7.89 14.78 8.12
C THR A 400 6.91 14.20 7.12
N TRP A 401 6.95 12.88 6.95
CA TRP A 401 6.05 12.14 6.08
C TRP A 401 5.24 11.14 6.90
N TYR A 402 4.00 10.96 6.52
CA TYR A 402 3.19 9.85 7.03
C TYR A 402 3.44 8.60 6.19
N TYR A 403 3.68 7.47 6.88
CA TYR A 403 4.10 6.23 6.27
C TYR A 403 3.24 5.05 6.76
N PRO A 404 1.98 4.90 6.25
CA PRO A 404 1.09 3.80 6.61
C PRO A 404 1.31 2.58 5.70
N GLU A 405 0.84 1.43 6.17
CA GLU A 405 0.71 0.21 5.36
C GLU A 405 -0.60 0.22 4.56
N SER A 406 -0.57 -0.31 3.33
CA SER A 406 -1.79 -0.48 2.52
C SER A 406 -2.62 -1.68 2.97
N ALA A 407 -2.02 -2.88 3.07
CA ALA A 407 -2.70 -4.10 3.50
C ALA A 407 -1.73 -5.14 4.10
N TYR A 408 -0.61 -4.69 4.62
CA TYR A 408 0.55 -5.51 4.97
C TYR A 408 0.25 -6.71 5.86
N TRP A 409 -0.48 -6.50 6.95
CA TRP A 409 -0.72 -7.56 7.93
C TRP A 409 -1.43 -8.79 7.36
N ILE A 410 -2.18 -8.63 6.28
CA ILE A 410 -2.88 -9.71 5.60
C ILE A 410 -1.94 -10.43 4.63
N THR A 411 -1.18 -9.65 3.87
CA THR A 411 -0.26 -10.16 2.85
C THR A 411 1.07 -10.61 3.40
N PHE A 412 1.46 -10.14 4.59
CA PHE A 412 2.69 -10.55 5.26
C PHE A 412 2.83 -12.08 5.34
N ASP A 413 1.76 -12.73 5.73
CA ASP A 413 1.74 -14.19 5.79
C ASP A 413 1.57 -14.84 4.40
N ASN A 414 1.24 -14.06 3.37
CA ASN A 414 1.04 -14.49 1.98
C ASN A 414 0.15 -15.73 1.78
N SER A 415 -0.54 -16.12 2.83
CA SER A 415 -1.36 -17.34 2.89
C SER A 415 -2.82 -17.02 3.10
N VAL A 416 -3.15 -15.73 3.10
CA VAL A 416 -4.50 -15.25 3.37
C VAL A 416 -4.89 -14.26 2.29
N PRO A 417 -5.19 -14.72 1.07
CA PRO A 417 -5.55 -13.86 -0.06
C PRO A 417 -6.97 -13.30 0.13
N MET A 418 -7.11 -12.35 1.05
CA MET A 418 -8.36 -11.70 1.41
C MET A 418 -8.35 -10.24 0.99
N LEU A 419 -9.50 -9.70 0.60
CA LEU A 419 -9.70 -8.28 0.42
C LEU A 419 -10.49 -7.71 1.60
N LEU A 420 -9.81 -6.94 2.46
CA LEU A 420 -10.42 -6.22 3.57
C LEU A 420 -10.68 -4.76 3.17
N THR A 421 -11.92 -4.46 2.85
CA THR A 421 -12.38 -3.13 2.44
C THR A 421 -12.28 -2.06 3.53
N PRO A 422 -12.27 -2.37 4.86
CA PRO A 422 -12.01 -1.35 5.89
C PRO A 422 -10.68 -0.62 5.76
N TYR A 423 -9.67 -1.21 5.08
CA TYR A 423 -8.44 -0.50 4.74
C TYR A 423 -8.68 0.74 3.89
N LEU A 424 -9.62 0.66 2.93
CA LEU A 424 -9.96 1.79 2.06
C LEU A 424 -10.45 2.99 2.88
N GLN A 425 -11.43 2.78 3.76
CA GLN A 425 -11.96 3.87 4.60
C GLN A 425 -10.90 4.39 5.57
N THR A 426 -10.15 3.49 6.21
CA THR A 426 -9.10 3.87 7.17
C THR A 426 -8.01 4.72 6.52
N ARG A 427 -7.53 4.32 5.34
CA ARG A 427 -6.49 5.09 4.61
C ARG A 427 -7.03 6.42 4.10
N LEU A 428 -8.28 6.46 3.62
CA LEU A 428 -8.92 7.72 3.23
C LEU A 428 -9.01 8.71 4.42
N ASP A 429 -9.47 8.24 5.57
CA ASP A 429 -9.58 9.07 6.77
C ASP A 429 -8.23 9.61 7.22
N ASP A 430 -7.18 8.78 7.17
CA ASP A 430 -5.83 9.20 7.51
C ASP A 430 -5.27 10.20 6.50
N ILE A 431 -5.49 10.01 5.19
CA ILE A 431 -5.06 10.96 4.14
C ILE A 431 -5.69 12.33 4.36
N LEU A 432 -7.00 12.37 4.61
CA LEU A 432 -7.70 13.63 4.85
C LEU A 432 -7.25 14.29 6.17
N LEU A 433 -6.91 13.50 7.18
CA LEU A 433 -6.32 14.01 8.41
C LEU A 433 -4.92 14.60 8.15
N MET A 434 -4.06 13.91 7.43
CA MET A 434 -2.71 14.39 7.10
C MET A 434 -2.74 15.68 6.27
N ASP A 435 -3.63 15.75 5.28
CA ASP A 435 -3.88 16.96 4.50
C ASP A 435 -4.27 18.14 5.41
N SER A 436 -5.24 17.92 6.31
CA SER A 436 -5.69 18.95 7.27
C SER A 436 -4.61 19.42 8.24
N LEU A 437 -3.57 18.63 8.46
CA LEU A 437 -2.42 18.94 9.31
C LEU A 437 -1.26 19.56 8.53
N GLY A 438 -1.35 19.64 7.21
CA GLY A 438 -0.28 20.18 6.35
C GLY A 438 0.98 19.32 6.34
N VAL A 439 0.84 17.99 6.39
CA VAL A 439 1.98 17.07 6.32
C VAL A 439 2.60 17.11 4.93
N GLN A 440 3.94 17.20 4.87
CA GLN A 440 4.64 17.43 3.60
C GLN A 440 4.69 16.20 2.68
N GLY A 441 4.71 14.99 3.25
CA GLY A 441 4.85 13.78 2.47
C GLY A 441 3.94 12.65 2.90
N HIS A 442 3.55 11.83 1.94
CA HIS A 442 2.80 10.59 2.14
C HIS A 442 3.48 9.45 1.39
N LEU A 443 3.99 8.49 2.13
CA LEU A 443 4.66 7.31 1.61
C LEU A 443 3.85 6.08 2.01
N THR A 444 3.34 5.33 1.05
CA THR A 444 2.57 4.11 1.34
C THR A 444 3.48 2.90 1.28
N PHE A 445 3.51 2.12 2.35
CA PHE A 445 4.06 0.77 2.33
C PHE A 445 3.11 -0.12 1.52
N SER A 446 3.52 -0.46 0.30
CA SER A 446 2.73 -1.32 -0.59
C SER A 446 2.83 -2.78 -0.18
N SER A 447 1.71 -3.48 -0.23
CA SER A 447 1.60 -4.91 0.05
C SER A 447 1.49 -5.77 -1.21
N GLY A 448 1.76 -5.20 -2.38
CA GLY A 448 1.58 -5.85 -3.67
C GLY A 448 0.22 -5.58 -4.30
N TRP A 449 -0.08 -6.26 -5.42
CA TRP A 449 -1.21 -5.86 -6.26
C TRP A 449 -2.19 -6.97 -6.63
N GLU A 450 -1.83 -8.22 -6.47
CA GLU A 450 -2.76 -9.32 -6.77
C GLU A 450 -3.89 -9.40 -5.72
N TRP A 451 -4.91 -10.15 -5.98
CA TRP A 451 -6.05 -10.35 -5.07
C TRP A 451 -6.85 -9.09 -4.73
N GLY A 452 -6.88 -8.13 -5.66
CA GLY A 452 -7.58 -6.87 -5.44
C GLY A 452 -6.82 -5.88 -4.53
N TYR A 453 -5.60 -6.17 -4.05
CA TYR A 453 -4.79 -5.23 -3.25
C TYR A 453 -4.43 -3.97 -4.03
N TRP A 454 -4.32 -4.08 -5.38
CA TRP A 454 -4.18 -2.93 -6.26
C TRP A 454 -5.24 -1.85 -6.00
N LEU A 455 -6.45 -2.21 -5.55
CA LEU A 455 -7.50 -1.25 -5.27
C LEU A 455 -7.12 -0.29 -4.13
N VAL A 456 -6.41 -0.76 -3.11
CA VAL A 456 -5.97 0.08 -1.99
C VAL A 456 -4.89 1.06 -2.45
N ASP A 457 -3.82 0.56 -3.10
CA ASP A 457 -2.73 1.41 -3.59
C ASP A 457 -3.23 2.42 -4.64
N TRP A 458 -4.04 1.98 -5.59
CA TRP A 458 -4.62 2.86 -6.60
C TRP A 458 -5.53 3.94 -6.00
N SER A 459 -6.34 3.58 -5.00
CA SER A 459 -7.20 4.54 -4.30
C SER A 459 -6.37 5.56 -3.52
N ILE A 460 -5.33 5.13 -2.81
CA ILE A 460 -4.40 6.02 -2.09
C ILE A 460 -3.73 7.00 -3.07
N ALA A 461 -3.26 6.51 -4.20
CA ALA A 461 -2.66 7.36 -5.23
C ALA A 461 -3.62 8.45 -5.71
N ARG A 462 -4.88 8.12 -5.95
CA ARG A 462 -5.90 9.08 -6.37
C ARG A 462 -6.36 10.01 -5.25
N TRP A 463 -6.53 9.52 -4.02
CA TRP A 463 -6.88 10.38 -2.86
C TRP A 463 -5.75 11.34 -2.47
N SER A 464 -4.53 11.12 -2.93
CA SER A 464 -3.43 12.07 -2.71
C SER A 464 -3.60 13.41 -3.45
N TRP A 465 -4.72 13.55 -4.19
CA TRP A 465 -5.13 14.75 -4.91
C TRP A 465 -6.49 15.27 -4.42
N GLU A 466 -6.62 16.59 -4.39
CA GLU A 466 -7.89 17.28 -4.25
C GLU A 466 -8.36 17.76 -5.62
N HIS A 467 -9.62 17.49 -5.93
CA HIS A 467 -10.23 17.88 -7.19
C HIS A 467 -11.37 18.85 -6.99
N GLU A 468 -11.42 19.90 -7.82
CA GLU A 468 -12.49 20.89 -7.87
C GLU A 468 -13.06 20.91 -9.29
N PHE A 469 -14.36 20.72 -9.43
CA PHE A 469 -15.07 20.78 -10.70
C PHE A 469 -16.09 21.93 -10.65
N ASN A 470 -15.96 22.89 -11.59
CA ASN A 470 -16.82 24.09 -11.67
C ASN A 470 -17.03 24.80 -10.32
N GLY A 471 -15.94 25.01 -9.56
CA GLY A 471 -15.97 25.68 -8.26
C GLY A 471 -16.44 24.83 -7.09
N LYS A 472 -16.68 23.51 -7.29
CA LYS A 472 -17.11 22.60 -6.23
C LYS A 472 -16.03 21.54 -5.96
N ILE A 473 -15.57 21.48 -4.71
CA ILE A 473 -14.64 20.45 -4.26
C ILE A 473 -15.35 19.09 -4.27
N ILE A 474 -14.72 18.10 -4.91
CA ILE A 474 -15.18 16.71 -4.94
C ILE A 474 -14.73 16.02 -3.66
N LYS A 475 -15.71 15.59 -2.84
CA LYS A 475 -15.41 14.84 -1.62
C LYS A 475 -15.15 13.37 -1.97
N PRO A 476 -13.96 12.83 -1.65
CA PRO A 476 -13.64 11.43 -1.94
C PRO A 476 -14.45 10.46 -1.06
N ARG A 477 -14.66 9.24 -1.58
CA ARG A 477 -15.27 8.10 -0.90
C ARG A 477 -14.43 6.84 -1.10
N ALA A 478 -14.50 5.92 -0.16
CA ALA A 478 -13.62 4.75 -0.11
C ALA A 478 -13.70 3.85 -1.36
N THR A 479 -14.88 3.66 -1.92
CA THR A 479 -15.10 2.72 -3.04
C THR A 479 -15.41 3.40 -4.37
N GLN A 480 -15.27 4.74 -4.45
CA GLN A 480 -15.74 5.50 -5.61
C GLN A 480 -15.11 5.09 -6.94
N PHE A 481 -13.83 4.69 -6.92
CA PHE A 481 -13.07 4.43 -8.14
C PHE A 481 -13.45 3.12 -8.85
N LEU A 482 -14.20 2.25 -8.19
CA LEU A 482 -14.77 1.07 -8.84
C LEU A 482 -15.77 1.43 -9.94
N ALA A 483 -16.43 2.58 -9.82
CA ALA A 483 -17.32 3.09 -10.86
C ALA A 483 -16.58 3.38 -12.17
N ASP A 484 -15.33 3.83 -12.08
CA ASP A 484 -14.50 4.15 -13.25
C ASP A 484 -14.06 2.88 -14.02
N ILE A 485 -14.02 1.73 -13.32
CA ILE A 485 -13.71 0.44 -13.94
C ILE A 485 -14.95 -0.15 -14.61
N PHE A 486 -16.04 -0.24 -13.86
CA PHE A 486 -17.18 -1.06 -14.31
C PHE A 486 -18.26 -0.26 -15.05
N HIS A 487 -18.37 1.06 -14.79
CA HIS A 487 -19.46 1.90 -15.30
C HIS A 487 -20.86 1.28 -15.07
N ASN A 488 -20.96 0.46 -14.03
CA ASN A 488 -22.17 -0.30 -13.69
C ASN A 488 -22.53 -0.07 -12.21
N PRO A 489 -23.65 0.64 -11.94
CA PRO A 489 -24.03 0.98 -10.57
C PRO A 489 -24.43 -0.25 -9.75
N VAL A 490 -24.88 -1.34 -10.36
CA VAL A 490 -25.30 -2.56 -9.67
C VAL A 490 -24.09 -3.26 -9.04
N ILE A 491 -22.99 -3.38 -9.80
CA ILE A 491 -21.72 -3.95 -9.27
C ILE A 491 -21.17 -3.09 -8.14
N VAL A 492 -21.15 -1.78 -8.34
CA VAL A 492 -20.67 -0.84 -7.31
C VAL A 492 -21.52 -0.94 -6.03
N ASP A 493 -22.82 -1.11 -6.17
CA ASP A 493 -23.73 -1.30 -5.03
C ASP A 493 -23.47 -2.62 -4.28
N TYR A 494 -23.27 -3.73 -4.97
CA TYR A 494 -22.90 -4.99 -4.34
C TYR A 494 -21.59 -4.89 -3.56
N ILE A 495 -20.56 -4.26 -4.15
CA ILE A 495 -19.27 -4.08 -3.46
C ILE A 495 -19.41 -3.13 -2.26
N ASN A 496 -20.24 -2.09 -2.35
CA ASN A 496 -20.54 -1.22 -1.22
C ASN A 496 -21.25 -1.98 -0.09
N GLN A 497 -22.24 -2.81 -0.41
CA GLN A 497 -22.91 -3.65 0.59
C GLN A 497 -21.92 -4.58 1.30
N LEU A 498 -20.99 -5.20 0.56
CA LEU A 498 -19.93 -6.03 1.13
C LEU A 498 -18.98 -5.22 2.01
N ALA A 499 -18.63 -3.99 1.60
CA ALA A 499 -17.80 -3.10 2.40
C ALA A 499 -18.51 -2.67 3.71
N ASP A 500 -19.81 -2.37 3.64
CA ASP A 500 -20.62 -2.05 4.82
C ASP A 500 -20.70 -3.24 5.79
N LEU A 501 -20.85 -4.46 5.27
CA LEU A 501 -20.82 -5.67 6.10
C LEU A 501 -19.45 -5.87 6.76
N GLN A 502 -18.36 -5.66 6.05
CA GLN A 502 -17.01 -5.75 6.64
C GLN A 502 -16.80 -4.65 7.69
N GLN A 503 -17.28 -3.44 7.45
CA GLN A 503 -17.22 -2.38 8.45
C GLN A 503 -18.01 -2.77 9.71
N GLU A 504 -19.28 -3.17 9.56
CA GLU A 504 -20.16 -3.51 10.69
C GLU A 504 -19.67 -4.74 11.49
N TYR A 505 -19.36 -5.84 10.79
CA TYR A 505 -19.08 -7.13 11.46
C TYR A 505 -17.61 -7.35 11.76
N ILE A 506 -16.69 -6.79 10.96
CA ILE A 506 -15.26 -7.08 11.12
C ILE A 506 -14.55 -5.94 11.85
N LYS A 507 -14.74 -4.67 11.44
CA LYS A 507 -14.04 -3.55 12.08
C LYS A 507 -14.76 -3.09 13.36
N ASP A 508 -16.05 -2.74 13.30
CA ASP A 508 -16.77 -2.14 14.43
C ASP A 508 -16.97 -3.09 15.61
N LYS A 509 -17.02 -4.40 15.35
CA LYS A 509 -17.05 -5.44 16.39
C LYS A 509 -15.66 -5.90 16.84
N GLU A 510 -14.58 -5.24 16.36
CA GLU A 510 -13.20 -5.55 16.69
C GLU A 510 -12.77 -6.99 16.33
N LEU A 511 -13.40 -7.59 15.30
CA LEU A 511 -13.12 -8.96 14.87
C LEU A 511 -12.04 -9.07 13.79
N ILE A 512 -11.46 -7.94 13.35
CA ILE A 512 -10.48 -7.92 12.26
C ILE A 512 -9.24 -8.76 12.59
N ARG A 513 -8.81 -8.81 13.86
CA ARG A 513 -7.68 -9.62 14.30
C ARG A 513 -7.95 -11.13 14.24
N TYR A 514 -9.21 -11.55 14.33
CA TYR A 514 -9.58 -12.95 14.11
C TYR A 514 -9.49 -13.34 12.61
N MET A 515 -9.58 -12.36 11.72
CA MET A 515 -9.43 -12.59 10.28
C MET A 515 -7.98 -12.71 9.87
N ALA A 516 -7.07 -12.01 10.55
CA ALA A 516 -5.64 -12.05 10.28
C ALA A 516 -5.06 -13.45 10.57
N ALA A 517 -3.90 -13.69 10.02
CA ALA A 517 -3.12 -14.90 10.25
C ALA A 517 -1.99 -14.64 11.26
N GLN A 518 -1.06 -15.55 11.41
CA GLN A 518 0.13 -15.47 12.26
C GLN A 518 -0.19 -15.30 13.75
N SER A 519 0.54 -14.44 14.46
CA SER A 519 0.39 -14.27 15.91
C SER A 519 -1.00 -13.82 16.33
N ALA A 520 -1.69 -13.07 15.48
CA ALA A 520 -3.07 -12.69 15.75
C ALA A 520 -4.05 -13.87 15.78
N ALA A 521 -3.68 -14.99 15.13
CA ALA A 521 -4.48 -16.22 15.17
C ALA A 521 -4.38 -16.95 16.50
N ASP A 522 -3.26 -16.80 17.21
CA ASP A 522 -2.98 -17.50 18.47
C ASP A 522 -3.50 -16.76 19.69
N GLU A 523 -3.70 -15.46 19.56
CA GLU A 523 -4.20 -14.63 20.64
C GLU A 523 -5.74 -14.64 20.66
N MET A 524 -6.29 -14.47 21.85
CA MET A 524 -7.73 -14.23 22.02
C MET A 524 -7.99 -12.73 22.08
N PRO A 525 -8.18 -12.06 20.93
CA PRO A 525 -8.45 -10.63 20.95
C PRO A 525 -9.82 -10.32 21.55
N PRO A 526 -10.20 -9.06 21.71
CA PRO A 526 -11.53 -8.73 22.21
C PRO A 526 -12.64 -9.52 21.50
N PRO A 527 -13.70 -9.92 22.16
CA PRO A 527 -14.07 -9.58 23.54
C PRO A 527 -13.51 -10.48 24.63
N LEU A 528 -12.78 -11.55 24.34
CA LEU A 528 -12.23 -12.45 25.35
C LEU A 528 -10.98 -11.89 26.02
N ASP A 529 -10.21 -11.10 25.29
CA ASP A 529 -9.14 -10.27 25.84
C ASP A 529 -9.71 -8.92 26.23
N LEU A 530 -10.22 -8.84 27.45
CA LEU A 530 -10.91 -7.62 27.94
C LEU A 530 -9.95 -6.46 28.21
N GLU A 531 -8.68 -6.76 28.47
CA GLU A 531 -7.61 -5.79 28.67
C GLU A 531 -6.47 -6.10 27.73
N PHE A 532 -5.91 -5.06 27.12
CA PHE A 532 -4.74 -5.22 26.28
C PHE A 532 -3.55 -5.63 27.14
N GLN A 533 -3.08 -6.85 26.96
CA GLN A 533 -1.91 -7.39 27.64
C GLN A 533 -0.76 -7.50 26.64
N PRO A 534 0.47 -7.16 27.02
CA PRO A 534 1.65 -7.32 26.17
C PRO A 534 1.84 -8.75 25.65
N ARG A 535 1.41 -9.71 26.48
CA ARG A 535 1.41 -11.14 26.17
C ARG A 535 0.11 -11.70 26.70
N PRO A 536 -0.92 -11.76 25.88
CA PRO A 536 -2.21 -12.26 26.34
C PRO A 536 -2.05 -13.70 26.83
N GLU A 537 -2.42 -13.94 28.05
CA GLU A 537 -2.52 -15.30 28.59
C GLU A 537 -3.59 -16.13 27.87
N LYS A 538 -4.52 -15.43 27.19
CA LYS A 538 -5.67 -16.02 26.52
C LYS A 538 -5.32 -16.40 25.09
N ARG A 539 -4.94 -17.66 24.90
CA ARG A 539 -4.64 -18.29 23.61
C ARG A 539 -5.59 -19.46 23.37
N TYR A 540 -5.42 -20.17 22.27
CA TYR A 540 -6.17 -21.41 21.99
C TYR A 540 -6.01 -22.43 23.12
N SER A 541 -4.81 -22.59 23.67
CA SER A 541 -4.55 -23.42 24.82
C SER A 541 -5.34 -22.97 26.05
N TRP A 542 -5.43 -21.66 26.31
CA TRP A 542 -6.27 -21.14 27.37
C TRP A 542 -7.74 -21.47 27.17
N LEU A 543 -8.26 -21.24 25.97
CA LEU A 543 -9.65 -21.55 25.62
C LEU A 543 -9.95 -23.03 25.83
N ARG A 544 -9.04 -23.90 25.46
CA ARG A 544 -9.16 -25.35 25.59
C ARG A 544 -9.15 -25.83 27.02
N HIS A 545 -8.29 -25.26 27.90
CA HIS A 545 -8.03 -25.81 29.24
C HIS A 545 -8.54 -24.96 30.39
N LYS A 546 -8.66 -23.65 30.23
CA LYS A 546 -8.95 -22.73 31.34
C LYS A 546 -10.27 -21.99 31.20
N ALA A 547 -10.82 -21.82 30.02
CA ALA A 547 -12.08 -21.11 29.78
C ALA A 547 -13.22 -21.76 30.60
N ASN A 548 -14.07 -20.93 31.16
CA ASN A 548 -15.30 -21.35 31.88
C ASN A 548 -16.53 -21.20 30.97
N MET A 549 -17.72 -21.56 31.47
CA MET A 549 -18.96 -21.49 30.69
C MET A 549 -19.34 -20.08 30.30
N ASP A 550 -18.99 -19.06 31.05
CA ASP A 550 -19.29 -17.67 30.72
C ASP A 550 -18.37 -17.17 29.61
N ASP A 551 -17.08 -17.52 29.64
CA ASP A 551 -16.14 -17.27 28.55
C ASP A 551 -16.62 -17.91 27.24
N LEU A 552 -17.11 -19.15 27.30
CA LEU A 552 -17.67 -19.82 26.11
C LEU A 552 -18.92 -19.14 25.58
N ARG A 553 -19.79 -18.61 26.44
CA ARG A 553 -20.96 -17.83 26.02
C ARG A 553 -20.55 -16.50 25.37
N ILE A 554 -19.53 -15.81 25.92
CA ILE A 554 -18.99 -14.59 25.33
C ILE A 554 -18.41 -14.91 23.94
N LEU A 555 -17.57 -15.95 23.83
CA LEU A 555 -17.00 -16.38 22.56
C LEU A 555 -18.09 -16.68 21.54
N GLN A 556 -19.13 -17.44 21.93
CA GLN A 556 -20.23 -17.79 21.04
C GLN A 556 -20.94 -16.54 20.51
N LYS A 557 -21.40 -15.65 21.40
CA LYS A 557 -22.22 -14.48 21.03
C LYS A 557 -21.45 -13.35 20.36
N SER A 558 -20.22 -13.14 20.78
CA SER A 558 -19.46 -11.93 20.39
C SER A 558 -18.43 -12.20 19.28
N VAL A 559 -18.11 -13.47 19.01
CA VAL A 559 -17.12 -13.82 17.98
C VAL A 559 -17.71 -14.82 16.96
N ILE A 560 -18.10 -16.02 17.41
CA ILE A 560 -18.52 -17.10 16.51
C ILE A 560 -19.76 -16.70 15.70
N GLU A 561 -20.84 -16.27 16.37
CA GLU A 561 -22.08 -15.89 15.71
C GLU A 561 -21.91 -14.69 14.75
N PRO A 562 -21.22 -13.60 15.14
CA PRO A 562 -20.99 -12.49 14.22
C PRO A 562 -20.15 -12.88 12.99
N LEU A 563 -19.09 -13.69 13.14
CA LEU A 563 -18.27 -14.17 12.02
C LEU A 563 -19.10 -15.07 11.06
N MET A 564 -19.91 -15.98 11.61
CA MET A 564 -20.81 -16.81 10.79
C MET A 564 -21.85 -15.97 10.07
N LYS A 565 -22.46 -14.99 10.75
CA LYS A 565 -23.44 -14.10 10.15
C LYS A 565 -22.83 -13.26 9.04
N PHE A 566 -21.64 -12.69 9.25
CA PHE A 566 -20.89 -12.00 8.22
C PHE A 566 -20.67 -12.89 7.00
N SER A 567 -20.16 -14.12 7.22
CA SER A 567 -19.91 -15.06 6.13
C SER A 567 -21.18 -15.39 5.33
N ASN A 568 -22.29 -15.67 5.99
CA ASN A 568 -23.55 -16.01 5.33
C ASN A 568 -24.07 -14.84 4.49
N LEU A 569 -24.16 -13.64 5.07
CA LEU A 569 -24.63 -12.44 4.37
C LEU A 569 -23.72 -12.05 3.20
N SER A 570 -22.40 -12.14 3.39
CA SER A 570 -21.44 -11.87 2.31
C SER A 570 -21.58 -12.87 1.17
N THR A 571 -21.76 -14.16 1.48
CA THR A 571 -21.95 -15.20 0.47
C THR A 571 -23.24 -14.97 -0.32
N GLU A 572 -24.35 -14.60 0.34
CA GLU A 572 -25.62 -14.26 -0.33
C GLU A 572 -25.46 -13.12 -1.34
N ILE A 573 -24.74 -12.06 -0.98
CA ILE A 573 -24.48 -10.93 -1.89
C ILE A 573 -23.56 -11.35 -3.04
N LEU A 574 -22.50 -12.13 -2.77
CA LEU A 574 -21.58 -12.60 -3.78
C LEU A 574 -22.24 -13.56 -4.77
N ASP A 575 -23.14 -14.42 -4.31
CA ASP A 575 -23.92 -15.30 -5.17
C ASP A 575 -24.91 -14.51 -6.03
N ALA A 576 -25.56 -13.49 -5.48
CA ALA A 576 -26.42 -12.59 -6.26
C ALA A 576 -25.63 -11.85 -7.33
N MET A 577 -24.45 -11.30 -6.98
CA MET A 577 -23.56 -10.61 -7.90
C MET A 577 -23.12 -11.50 -9.08
N LYS A 578 -22.94 -12.81 -8.86
CA LYS A 578 -22.52 -13.76 -9.88
C LYS A 578 -23.65 -14.15 -10.85
N THR A 579 -24.89 -14.07 -10.42
CA THR A 579 -26.07 -14.49 -11.23
C THR A 579 -26.57 -13.39 -12.17
N GLU A 580 -26.12 -12.15 -11.97
CA GLU A 580 -26.47 -11.04 -12.86
C GLU A 580 -25.76 -11.15 -14.23
N GLU A 581 -26.43 -10.75 -15.28
CA GLU A 581 -25.84 -10.66 -16.62
C GLU A 581 -25.24 -9.28 -16.82
N TYR A 582 -23.91 -9.24 -17.06
CA TYR A 582 -23.17 -8.00 -17.31
C TYR A 582 -22.57 -7.98 -18.71
N THR A 583 -22.63 -6.83 -19.36
CA THR A 583 -21.92 -6.60 -20.63
C THR A 583 -20.59 -5.92 -20.34
N PHE A 584 -19.54 -6.71 -20.09
CA PHE A 584 -18.20 -6.23 -19.78
C PHE A 584 -17.17 -6.61 -20.84
N SER A 585 -16.10 -5.82 -20.92
CA SER A 585 -14.91 -6.24 -21.64
C SER A 585 -14.26 -7.45 -20.95
N LYS A 586 -13.34 -8.10 -21.66
CA LYS A 586 -12.59 -9.22 -21.11
C LYS A 586 -11.81 -8.80 -19.85
N GLU A 587 -11.24 -7.59 -19.88
CA GLU A 587 -10.48 -7.00 -18.76
C GLU A 587 -11.38 -6.74 -17.56
N GLN A 588 -12.52 -6.10 -17.75
CA GLN A 588 -13.49 -5.84 -16.68
C GLN A 588 -14.01 -7.14 -16.07
N THR A 589 -14.28 -8.16 -16.90
CA THR A 589 -14.70 -9.48 -16.42
C THR A 589 -13.63 -10.13 -15.56
N ALA A 590 -12.36 -10.05 -15.96
CA ALA A 590 -11.25 -10.60 -15.17
C ALA A 590 -11.08 -9.88 -13.82
N ILE A 591 -11.22 -8.56 -13.80
CA ILE A 591 -11.16 -7.75 -12.57
C ILE A 591 -12.34 -8.13 -11.64
N LEU A 592 -13.55 -8.25 -12.18
CA LEU A 592 -14.72 -8.62 -11.40
C LEU A 592 -14.55 -10.01 -10.76
N LEU A 593 -14.04 -10.97 -11.54
CA LEU A 593 -13.76 -12.32 -11.05
C LEU A 593 -12.73 -12.30 -9.92
N GLU A 594 -11.64 -11.54 -10.06
CA GLU A 594 -10.62 -11.40 -9.03
C GLU A 594 -11.19 -10.83 -7.72
N LEU A 595 -11.93 -9.71 -7.81
CA LEU A 595 -12.55 -9.08 -6.64
C LEU A 595 -13.58 -10.01 -5.99
N HIS A 596 -14.42 -10.67 -6.79
CA HIS A 596 -15.39 -11.66 -6.31
C HIS A 596 -14.69 -12.79 -5.54
N GLN A 597 -13.62 -13.36 -6.09
CA GLN A 597 -12.89 -14.45 -5.45
C GLN A 597 -12.19 -14.00 -4.17
N ALA A 598 -11.55 -12.84 -4.16
CA ALA A 598 -10.92 -12.29 -2.97
C ALA A 598 -11.93 -12.02 -1.83
N LEU A 599 -13.09 -11.47 -2.17
CA LEU A 599 -14.18 -11.23 -1.22
C LEU A 599 -14.82 -12.56 -0.74
N MET A 600 -14.97 -13.57 -1.61
CA MET A 600 -15.43 -14.90 -1.24
C MET A 600 -14.45 -15.58 -0.28
N ILE A 601 -13.14 -15.49 -0.52
CA ILE A 601 -12.13 -16.03 0.40
C ILE A 601 -12.19 -15.29 1.74
N THR A 602 -12.44 -13.99 1.74
CA THR A 602 -12.65 -13.21 2.97
C THR A 602 -13.87 -13.75 3.75
N SER A 603 -14.97 -14.05 3.07
CA SER A 603 -16.16 -14.68 3.67
C SER A 603 -15.84 -16.07 4.23
N LEU A 604 -15.15 -16.90 3.44
CA LEU A 604 -14.74 -18.25 3.87
C LEU A 604 -13.74 -18.21 5.04
N ARG A 605 -12.86 -17.19 5.11
CA ARG A 605 -11.97 -17.01 6.26
C ARG A 605 -12.75 -16.77 7.56
N ALA A 606 -13.76 -15.92 7.53
CA ALA A 606 -14.63 -15.71 8.69
C ALA A 606 -15.33 -17.00 9.13
N LYS A 607 -15.85 -17.77 8.17
CA LYS A 607 -16.49 -19.07 8.42
C LYS A 607 -15.50 -20.07 9.02
N HIS A 608 -14.32 -20.22 8.43
CA HIS A 608 -13.27 -21.11 8.93
C HIS A 608 -12.88 -20.76 10.37
N LYS A 609 -12.63 -19.46 10.66
CA LYS A 609 -12.30 -19.01 12.01
C LYS A 609 -13.43 -19.30 13.00
N ALA A 610 -14.68 -19.03 12.62
CA ALA A 610 -15.84 -19.36 13.46
C ALA A 610 -15.93 -20.87 13.78
N GLN A 611 -15.70 -21.72 12.79
CA GLN A 611 -15.74 -23.18 12.92
C GLN A 611 -14.59 -23.72 13.77
N THR A 612 -13.36 -23.18 13.63
CA THR A 612 -12.20 -23.57 14.47
C THR A 612 -12.42 -23.19 15.92
N LEU A 613 -12.95 -22.00 16.18
CA LEU A 613 -13.31 -21.57 17.54
C LEU A 613 -14.48 -22.36 18.12
N ALA A 614 -15.48 -22.69 17.31
CA ALA A 614 -16.61 -23.56 17.72
C ALA A 614 -16.14 -24.97 18.11
N PHE A 615 -15.17 -25.53 17.35
CA PHE A 615 -14.53 -26.81 17.72
C PHE A 615 -13.93 -26.77 19.13
N LEU A 616 -13.10 -25.73 19.42
CA LEU A 616 -12.49 -25.57 20.75
C LEU A 616 -13.54 -25.37 21.84
N ALA A 617 -14.57 -24.56 21.57
CA ALA A 617 -15.66 -24.32 22.52
C ALA A 617 -16.44 -25.60 22.82
N ALA A 618 -16.80 -26.39 21.79
CA ALA A 618 -17.51 -27.66 21.96
C ALA A 618 -16.67 -28.67 22.75
N LYS A 619 -15.39 -28.78 22.45
CA LYS A 619 -14.45 -29.63 23.22
C LYS A 619 -14.40 -29.23 24.68
N ARG A 620 -14.21 -27.95 24.97
CA ARG A 620 -14.16 -27.43 26.32
C ARG A 620 -15.49 -27.61 27.08
N GLN A 621 -16.60 -27.31 26.39
CA GLN A 621 -17.94 -27.49 26.98
C GLN A 621 -18.21 -28.93 27.36
N SER A 622 -17.84 -29.92 26.56
CA SER A 622 -18.03 -31.34 26.88
C SER A 622 -17.18 -31.82 28.07
N GLU A 623 -16.04 -31.15 28.34
CA GLU A 623 -15.23 -31.38 29.53
C GLU A 623 -15.86 -30.80 30.79
N LEU A 624 -16.46 -29.60 30.69
CA LEU A 624 -17.12 -28.90 31.79
C LEU A 624 -18.50 -29.52 32.14
N ASP A 625 -19.22 -29.94 31.09
CA ASP A 625 -20.54 -30.59 31.22
C ASP A 625 -20.56 -31.89 30.42
N LYS A 626 -20.41 -33.01 31.08
CA LYS A 626 -20.42 -34.33 30.43
C LYS A 626 -21.74 -34.73 29.74
N LYS A 627 -22.81 -33.95 29.95
CA LYS A 627 -24.09 -34.13 29.24
C LYS A 627 -24.20 -33.31 27.99
N ALA A 628 -23.28 -32.37 27.75
CA ALA A 628 -23.25 -31.55 26.55
C ALA A 628 -22.99 -32.43 25.29
N PRO A 629 -23.65 -32.17 24.17
CA PRO A 629 -23.36 -32.87 22.93
C PRO A 629 -21.91 -32.64 22.51
N ASN A 630 -21.20 -33.69 22.15
CA ASN A 630 -19.83 -33.58 21.65
C ASN A 630 -19.86 -33.67 20.10
N ASN A 631 -20.02 -32.53 19.45
CA ASN A 631 -19.98 -32.39 17.99
C ASN A 631 -18.64 -31.78 17.49
N ALA A 632 -17.62 -31.72 18.34
CA ALA A 632 -16.35 -31.07 18.02
C ALA A 632 -15.72 -31.60 16.71
N GLU A 633 -15.64 -32.92 16.55
CA GLU A 633 -15.03 -33.53 15.36
C GLU A 633 -15.74 -33.16 14.05
N GLU A 634 -17.08 -32.97 14.06
CA GLU A 634 -17.78 -32.52 12.88
C GLU A 634 -17.47 -31.05 12.57
N LEU A 635 -17.40 -30.18 13.58
CA LEU A 635 -16.98 -28.78 13.41
C LEU A 635 -15.58 -28.65 12.82
N LEU A 636 -14.63 -29.50 13.23
CA LEU A 636 -13.30 -29.54 12.63
C LEU A 636 -13.34 -29.94 11.16
N LYS A 637 -14.11 -30.99 10.82
CA LYS A 637 -14.28 -31.40 9.43
C LYS A 637 -14.93 -30.33 8.58
N GLU A 638 -15.87 -29.56 9.13
CA GLU A 638 -16.45 -28.41 8.45
C GLU A 638 -15.43 -27.31 8.21
N ALA A 639 -14.57 -26.98 9.18
CA ALA A 639 -13.48 -26.03 9.02
C ALA A 639 -12.52 -26.45 7.90
N GLN A 640 -12.14 -27.73 7.88
CA GLN A 640 -11.28 -28.31 6.84
C GLN A 640 -11.95 -28.23 5.44
N ARG A 641 -13.24 -28.53 5.33
CA ARG A 641 -13.99 -28.37 4.06
C ARG A 641 -14.01 -26.91 3.61
N THR A 642 -14.17 -25.96 4.56
CA THR A 642 -14.16 -24.53 4.27
C THR A 642 -12.80 -24.08 3.74
N ARG A 643 -11.69 -24.54 4.34
CA ARG A 643 -10.33 -24.26 3.85
C ARG A 643 -10.11 -24.85 2.45
N VAL A 644 -10.55 -26.07 2.20
CA VAL A 644 -10.44 -26.72 0.89
C VAL A 644 -11.22 -25.92 -0.17
N ALA A 645 -12.42 -25.45 0.14
CA ALA A 645 -13.19 -24.60 -0.76
C ALA A 645 -12.47 -23.28 -1.07
N ALA A 646 -11.86 -22.65 -0.08
CA ALA A 646 -11.05 -21.46 -0.29
C ALA A 646 -9.81 -21.77 -1.15
N LEU A 647 -9.13 -22.90 -0.92
CA LEU A 647 -7.96 -23.34 -1.69
C LEU A 647 -8.27 -23.55 -3.17
N GLU A 648 -9.46 -24.06 -3.51
CA GLU A 648 -9.88 -24.19 -4.92
C GLU A 648 -10.02 -22.83 -5.60
N LEU A 649 -10.54 -21.82 -4.90
CA LEU A 649 -10.61 -20.44 -5.42
C LEU A 649 -9.22 -19.86 -5.63
N VAL A 650 -8.30 -20.08 -4.68
CA VAL A 650 -6.90 -19.63 -4.79
C VAL A 650 -6.23 -20.22 -6.02
N LYS A 651 -6.30 -21.52 -6.20
CA LYS A 651 -5.73 -22.22 -7.36
C LYS A 651 -6.35 -21.77 -8.69
N ALA A 652 -7.64 -21.46 -8.68
CA ALA A 652 -8.30 -20.95 -9.87
C ALA A 652 -7.79 -19.56 -10.26
N GLN A 653 -7.55 -18.68 -9.28
CA GLN A 653 -7.12 -17.30 -9.52
C GLN A 653 -5.62 -17.19 -9.82
N GLU A 654 -4.77 -18.03 -9.28
CA GLU A 654 -3.32 -18.02 -9.54
C GLU A 654 -2.95 -18.09 -11.02
N LYS A 655 -3.79 -18.72 -11.82
CA LYS A 655 -3.63 -18.78 -13.28
C LYS A 655 -3.78 -17.42 -13.96
N ASN A 656 -4.39 -16.47 -13.27
CA ASN A 656 -4.67 -15.12 -13.76
C ASN A 656 -3.69 -14.08 -13.18
N TYR A 657 -2.68 -14.49 -12.40
CA TYR A 657 -1.67 -13.57 -11.88
C TYR A 657 -0.97 -12.84 -13.01
N ARG A 658 -0.77 -11.55 -12.83
CA ARG A 658 -0.11 -10.67 -13.80
C ARG A 658 1.41 -10.73 -13.70
N TYR A 659 1.89 -11.21 -12.56
CA TYR A 659 3.30 -11.50 -12.30
C TYR A 659 3.52 -13.01 -12.11
N PRO A 660 4.73 -13.53 -12.41
CA PRO A 660 5.02 -14.94 -12.15
C PRO A 660 4.80 -15.29 -10.67
N LEU A 661 4.01 -16.33 -10.40
CA LEU A 661 3.75 -16.81 -9.04
C LEU A 661 5.05 -17.10 -8.28
N ALA A 662 6.09 -17.57 -8.98
CA ALA A 662 7.41 -17.84 -8.39
C ALA A 662 8.09 -16.62 -7.75
N TYR A 663 7.65 -15.42 -8.04
CA TYR A 663 8.21 -14.21 -7.41
C TYR A 663 7.77 -14.05 -5.95
N ILE A 664 6.56 -14.48 -5.63
CA ILE A 664 5.96 -14.31 -4.29
C ILE A 664 5.79 -15.63 -3.52
N ALA A 665 5.74 -16.76 -4.20
CA ALA A 665 5.47 -18.07 -3.63
C ALA A 665 6.65 -19.03 -3.78
N ARG A 666 7.87 -18.58 -3.53
CA ARG A 666 9.06 -19.41 -3.63
C ARG A 666 9.15 -20.45 -2.52
N PRO A 667 9.49 -21.69 -2.85
CA PRO A 667 10.00 -22.64 -1.85
C PRO A 667 11.32 -22.13 -1.26
N ILE A 668 11.54 -22.39 0.02
CA ILE A 668 12.80 -22.03 0.72
C ILE A 668 14.04 -22.60 0.01
N GLU A 669 13.94 -23.78 -0.55
CA GLU A 669 15.03 -24.47 -1.28
C GLU A 669 15.55 -23.69 -2.47
N GLY A 670 14.82 -22.72 -2.98
CA GLY A 670 15.20 -21.90 -4.13
C GLY A 670 16.00 -20.64 -3.81
N GLY A 671 16.32 -20.36 -2.55
CA GLY A 671 17.07 -19.15 -2.16
C GLY A 671 16.33 -17.87 -2.49
N GLY A 672 15.07 -17.72 -2.08
CA GLY A 672 14.30 -16.49 -2.27
C GLY A 672 15.01 -15.27 -1.71
N GLN A 673 14.93 -14.16 -2.41
CA GLN A 673 15.51 -12.86 -2.01
C GLN A 673 14.82 -12.24 -0.78
N THR A 674 13.90 -12.95 -0.15
CA THR A 674 13.12 -12.42 0.96
C THR A 674 13.81 -12.67 2.30
N SER A 675 13.55 -11.79 3.24
CA SER A 675 14.18 -11.76 4.55
C SER A 675 13.75 -12.87 5.51
N TYR A 676 12.64 -13.53 5.21
CA TYR A 676 12.07 -14.52 6.13
C TYR A 676 12.33 -15.93 5.67
N ASP A 677 13.51 -16.46 5.96
CA ASP A 677 13.84 -17.85 5.69
C ASP A 677 12.91 -18.86 6.38
N PHE A 678 12.27 -18.45 7.45
CA PHE A 678 11.34 -19.25 8.24
C PHE A 678 9.88 -18.87 8.09
N GLY A 679 9.57 -17.65 7.59
CA GLY A 679 8.22 -17.13 7.53
C GLY A 679 7.40 -17.71 6.38
N TYR A 680 8.03 -18.05 5.28
CA TYR A 680 7.38 -18.46 4.03
C TYR A 680 7.85 -19.83 3.57
N LEU A 681 7.68 -20.82 4.45
CA LEU A 681 8.01 -22.22 4.16
C LEU A 681 7.14 -22.82 3.04
N TYR A 682 5.98 -22.24 2.80
CA TYR A 682 4.99 -22.73 1.85
C TYR A 682 4.52 -21.62 0.91
N PRO A 683 4.18 -21.95 -0.34
CA PRO A 683 3.56 -21.01 -1.26
C PRO A 683 2.27 -20.39 -0.70
N VAL A 684 1.98 -19.17 -1.07
CA VAL A 684 0.75 -18.44 -0.76
C VAL A 684 -0.50 -19.28 -1.04
N SER A 685 -0.46 -19.98 -2.17
CA SER A 685 -1.53 -20.87 -2.66
C SER A 685 -1.91 -22.03 -1.75
N ASN A 686 -1.12 -22.31 -0.73
CA ASN A 686 -1.39 -23.45 0.15
C ASN A 686 -2.29 -23.10 1.32
N LEU A 687 -2.62 -21.83 1.57
CA LEU A 687 -3.34 -21.37 2.76
C LEU A 687 -2.76 -21.99 4.05
N HIS A 688 -1.43 -22.02 4.17
CA HIS A 688 -0.79 -22.83 5.21
C HIS A 688 -1.09 -22.30 6.62
N PHE A 689 -1.35 -20.99 6.80
CA PHE A 689 -1.74 -20.47 8.12
C PHE A 689 -3.13 -20.93 8.57
N TRP A 690 -4.04 -21.17 7.63
CA TRP A 690 -5.34 -21.79 7.98
C TRP A 690 -5.14 -23.25 8.41
N HIS A 691 -4.27 -23.98 7.70
CA HIS A 691 -3.93 -25.34 8.07
C HIS A 691 -3.15 -25.38 9.40
N ARG A 692 -2.21 -24.45 9.61
CA ARG A 692 -1.50 -24.29 10.87
C ARG A 692 -2.47 -24.10 12.06
N GLU A 693 -3.47 -23.25 11.92
CA GLU A 693 -4.51 -23.07 12.93
C GLU A 693 -5.25 -24.36 13.24
N GLU A 694 -5.65 -25.11 12.21
CA GLU A 694 -6.29 -26.43 12.41
C GLU A 694 -5.38 -27.38 13.21
N GLU A 695 -4.11 -27.47 12.87
CA GLU A 695 -3.16 -28.33 13.58
C GLU A 695 -2.94 -27.86 15.04
N GLN A 696 -2.82 -26.56 15.26
CA GLN A 696 -2.65 -25.99 16.60
C GLN A 696 -3.83 -26.30 17.52
N ILE A 697 -5.06 -26.13 17.05
CA ILE A 697 -6.25 -26.41 17.86
C ILE A 697 -6.45 -27.90 18.16
N VAL A 698 -5.97 -28.78 17.28
CA VAL A 698 -6.01 -30.23 17.49
C VAL A 698 -4.93 -30.70 18.47
N GLN A 699 -3.69 -30.28 18.23
CA GLN A 699 -2.53 -30.75 18.95
C GLN A 699 -2.25 -29.96 20.24
N ASP A 700 -2.84 -28.76 20.36
CA ASP A 700 -2.58 -27.83 21.47
C ASP A 700 -1.11 -27.38 21.56
N LYS A 701 -0.44 -27.32 20.44
CA LYS A 701 0.97 -26.90 20.31
C LYS A 701 1.28 -26.37 18.93
N TYR A 702 2.37 -25.63 18.81
CA TYR A 702 2.89 -25.19 17.52
C TYR A 702 3.52 -26.35 16.75
N GLY A 703 3.10 -26.54 15.53
CA GLY A 703 3.75 -27.47 14.61
C GLY A 703 5.02 -26.83 14.00
N PRO A 704 6.20 -27.49 14.10
CA PRO A 704 7.45 -26.91 13.60
C PRO A 704 7.45 -26.67 12.09
N PHE A 705 6.67 -27.42 11.33
CA PHE A 705 6.55 -27.25 9.88
C PHE A 705 5.72 -26.05 9.44
N PHE A 706 4.99 -25.42 10.35
CA PHE A 706 4.17 -24.26 10.09
C PHE A 706 4.68 -23.03 10.83
N MET A 707 5.96 -23.02 11.12
CA MET A 707 6.61 -21.97 11.88
C MET A 707 6.75 -20.68 11.10
N SER A 708 6.39 -19.57 11.70
CA SER A 708 6.88 -18.25 11.29
C SER A 708 8.05 -17.83 12.19
N ILE A 709 8.79 -16.81 11.82
CA ILE A 709 9.85 -16.23 12.65
C ILE A 709 9.31 -15.78 14.01
N TRP A 710 8.06 -15.37 14.09
CA TRP A 710 7.38 -14.94 15.31
C TRP A 710 7.03 -16.10 16.26
N ASP A 711 7.00 -17.32 15.74
CA ASP A 711 6.78 -18.53 16.55
C ASP A 711 8.08 -19.05 17.17
N LEU A 712 9.24 -18.66 16.64
CA LEU A 712 10.53 -19.16 17.10
C LEU A 712 10.78 -18.95 18.62
N PRO A 713 10.51 -17.76 19.20
CA PRO A 713 10.64 -17.56 20.65
C PRO A 713 9.70 -18.46 21.47
N ARG A 714 8.52 -18.75 20.94
CA ARG A 714 7.51 -19.61 21.59
C ARG A 714 7.93 -21.08 21.56
N ILE A 715 8.50 -21.52 20.42
CA ILE A 715 8.99 -22.89 20.24
C ILE A 715 10.21 -23.15 21.12
N LEU A 716 11.07 -22.15 21.28
CA LEU A 716 12.25 -22.24 22.16
C LEU A 716 11.90 -22.06 23.63
N GLY A 717 10.64 -21.88 24.01
CA GLY A 717 10.24 -21.68 25.41
C GLY A 717 10.74 -20.39 26.03
N VAL A 718 11.14 -19.42 25.21
CA VAL A 718 11.62 -18.08 25.66
C VAL A 718 10.43 -17.18 25.98
N VAL A 719 9.29 -17.48 25.40
CA VAL A 719 8.01 -16.78 25.56
C VAL A 719 6.92 -17.82 25.72
N ASP A 720 6.09 -17.69 26.76
CA ASP A 720 4.92 -18.56 26.98
C ASP A 720 3.81 -18.31 25.95
#